data_8cfbf12d0eba7bbea4530d6b8f256c9f
#
_entry.id   8cfbf12d0eba7bbea4530d6b8f256c9f
#
_cell.length_a   1.000
_cell.length_b   1.000
_cell.length_c   1.000
_cell.angle_alpha   90.00
_cell.angle_beta   90.00
_cell.angle_gamma   90.00
#
_symmetry.space_group_name_H-M   'P 1'
#
loop_
_entity.id
_entity.type
_entity.pdbx_description
1 polymer ?
#
loop_
_entity_poly.entity_id
_entity_poly.type
_entity_poly.pdbx_seq_one_letter_code
_entity_poly.pdbx_strand_id
1 'polypeptide(L)'
;MPVQSEAALENGLIATLQQMNYEYVQIEEEKNLRTNFKSQLEKHNRKRLEEIGRTEFTEAEFEKILIYLEGGTRFEKAKKLRDLFPLELDDGERLWVEFLNRTHWCQNEFQVSNQITVEGRKKCRYDVTILINGLPLVQIELKRRGVELKQAYNQIQRYHKTSFHGLFDYVQLFVISNGVNTRYFANNPNSGYKFTFNWTDAANVPFNELEKFATSFFDKCTLGKIIGKYIVLHEGDKCLMVLRPYQFYAVEKILDRVKNSNNNGYIWHTTGAGKTLTSFKAAQLVAELDDVDKVMFVVDRHDLDTQTQSEYEAFEPGAVDSTDNTDELVKRLHGNSKIIITTIQKLNAAVSKQWYSRRIEEIRHARIVMIFDECHRSHFGDCHKNIVRFFDNTQIFGFTGTPIFVENAVDGHTTKEIFGNCLHKYLIKDAIADENVLGFLVEYYHGNADVDNANQNRMTEIAKFILNNFNKSTFDGEFDALFAVQSVSTLIRYYKIFKSLNPKIRIGAVFTYASNSSQDDALTGMNTGSYVSESTGEADELQAIMDDYNDMFGTSFTTENFRAYYDDINLRMKKKKTDMKPLDLCLVVGMFLTGFDSKKLNTLYVDKNMDYHGLLQAFSRTNRVLNEKKRFGKIVCFRDLKSNVDASIKLFSNSNNLEDIVRPPFNEIKKNYQELTTNFLEQYSTPSSIDLLQSEKDKKQFILAFRDVIKKHAEIQVYDEFEEDAADLGMTEQQFMDFRSKYLDIYDTFAGGSKPSEENQTPDEDTESTETSTESGIDDIDFCLELLHSDIINVTYILELIADLNPYSADYKEKRTYIIDTMIKDAELRNKAKLIDGFIQQNVDDDRDNFMARKQKFDGTSDLEERLNNYITTERNNAVDKLAKEEGLDVSVLNHYLSEYDYLQKEQPEIIQEALKEKHLGLIKKRKTLTRILDRLKSIIRTFSWE
;
A
#
# COMPACT_ATOMS: atom_id res chain seq x y z
N MET A 1 35.40 -17.45 -4.44
CA MET A 1 34.91 -18.43 -3.43
C MET A 1 33.91 -19.32 -4.13
N PRO A 2 33.85 -20.63 -3.85
CA PRO A 2 32.81 -21.47 -4.44
C PRO A 2 31.42 -20.93 -4.06
N VAL A 3 30.46 -20.98 -4.96
CA VAL A 3 29.08 -20.54 -4.71
C VAL A 3 28.51 -21.43 -3.62
N GLN A 4 28.05 -20.82 -2.51
CA GLN A 4 27.42 -21.54 -1.39
C GLN A 4 26.08 -22.11 -1.86
N SER A 5 25.92 -23.44 -1.76
CA SER A 5 24.70 -24.13 -2.17
C SER A 5 23.55 -23.92 -1.18
N GLU A 6 22.31 -24.12 -1.60
CA GLU A 6 21.13 -24.07 -0.73
C GLU A 6 21.26 -25.07 0.44
N ALA A 7 21.71 -26.30 0.19
CA ALA A 7 21.95 -27.28 1.23
C ALA A 7 23.02 -26.84 2.27
N ALA A 8 24.04 -26.09 1.86
CA ALA A 8 25.02 -25.57 2.80
C ALA A 8 24.45 -24.45 3.69
N LEU A 9 23.57 -23.58 3.12
CA LEU A 9 22.84 -22.57 3.90
C LEU A 9 21.87 -23.21 4.88
N GLU A 10 21.14 -24.23 4.44
CA GLU A 10 20.19 -24.99 5.25
C GLU A 10 20.88 -25.64 6.46
N ASN A 11 21.97 -26.40 6.23
CA ASN A 11 22.73 -27.02 7.29
C ASN A 11 23.38 -26.01 8.27
N GLY A 12 23.87 -24.86 7.73
CA GLY A 12 24.40 -23.77 8.54
C GLY A 12 23.33 -23.14 9.44
N LEU A 13 22.13 -22.89 8.91
CA LEU A 13 21.01 -22.34 9.66
C LEU A 13 20.55 -23.32 10.77
N ILE A 14 20.41 -24.60 10.45
CA ILE A 14 20.04 -25.64 11.44
C ILE A 14 21.08 -25.70 12.57
N ALA A 15 22.37 -25.70 12.23
CA ALA A 15 23.44 -25.70 13.23
C ALA A 15 23.38 -24.46 14.16
N THR A 16 23.11 -23.29 13.59
CA THR A 16 22.92 -22.05 14.35
C THR A 16 21.72 -22.15 15.29
N LEU A 17 20.58 -22.66 14.82
CA LEU A 17 19.37 -22.83 15.64
C LEU A 17 19.59 -23.86 16.77
N GLN A 18 20.31 -24.95 16.50
CA GLN A 18 20.68 -25.94 17.55
C GLN A 18 21.58 -25.30 18.61
N GLN A 19 22.55 -24.44 18.22
CA GLN A 19 23.37 -23.70 19.21
C GLN A 19 22.52 -22.75 20.06
N MET A 20 21.39 -22.27 19.52
CA MET A 20 20.40 -21.46 20.22
C MET A 20 19.39 -22.31 21.02
N ASN A 21 19.68 -23.60 21.22
CA ASN A 21 18.85 -24.58 21.94
C ASN A 21 17.51 -24.91 21.27
N TYR A 22 17.39 -24.83 19.95
CA TYR A 22 16.29 -25.43 19.24
C TYR A 22 16.51 -26.96 19.17
N GLU A 23 15.45 -27.72 19.43
CA GLU A 23 15.48 -29.16 19.24
C GLU A 23 15.36 -29.50 17.76
N TYR A 24 16.35 -30.20 17.18
CA TYR A 24 16.23 -30.70 15.82
C TYR A 24 15.38 -31.96 15.82
N VAL A 25 14.34 -31.99 14.97
CA VAL A 25 13.45 -33.16 14.80
C VAL A 25 13.35 -33.51 13.33
N GLN A 26 13.47 -34.79 13.03
CA GLN A 26 13.32 -35.27 11.65
C GLN A 26 11.84 -35.55 11.38
N ILE A 27 11.22 -34.72 10.56
CA ILE A 27 9.84 -34.84 10.13
C ILE A 27 9.85 -34.91 8.60
N GLU A 28 9.52 -36.07 8.05
CA GLU A 28 9.57 -36.31 6.61
C GLU A 28 8.18 -36.06 5.95
N GLU A 29 7.11 -36.38 6.69
CA GLU A 29 5.74 -36.41 6.20
C GLU A 29 4.75 -35.78 7.21
N GLU A 30 3.56 -35.43 6.75
CA GLU A 30 2.49 -34.85 7.56
C GLU A 30 2.07 -35.73 8.73
N LYS A 31 2.12 -37.06 8.58
CA LYS A 31 1.84 -38.01 9.68
C LYS A 31 2.81 -37.85 10.82
N ASN A 32 4.11 -37.73 10.53
CA ASN A 32 5.15 -37.51 11.55
C ASN A 32 4.93 -36.17 12.25
N LEU A 33 4.51 -35.13 11.49
CA LEU A 33 4.20 -33.81 12.04
C LEU A 33 3.04 -33.89 13.05
N ARG A 34 1.95 -34.62 12.74
CA ARG A 34 0.81 -34.82 13.66
C ARG A 34 1.24 -35.53 14.96
N THR A 35 2.05 -36.56 14.85
CA THR A 35 2.58 -37.29 16.03
C THR A 35 3.45 -36.40 16.89
N ASN A 36 4.36 -35.62 16.27
CA ASN A 36 5.19 -34.65 16.99
C ASN A 36 4.33 -33.58 17.64
N PHE A 37 3.31 -33.07 16.95
CA PHE A 37 2.40 -32.05 17.48
C PHE A 37 1.67 -32.53 18.73
N LYS A 38 1.13 -33.77 18.74
CA LYS A 38 0.50 -34.36 19.91
C LYS A 38 1.46 -34.35 21.12
N SER A 39 2.66 -34.88 20.93
CA SER A 39 3.67 -34.97 22.02
C SER A 39 4.09 -33.59 22.54
N GLN A 40 4.31 -32.62 21.66
CA GLN A 40 4.70 -31.27 22.09
C GLN A 40 3.54 -30.50 22.75
N LEU A 41 2.29 -30.69 22.28
CA LEU A 41 1.10 -30.09 22.89
C LEU A 41 0.87 -30.65 24.31
N GLU A 42 1.06 -31.96 24.53
CA GLU A 42 1.00 -32.61 25.84
C GLU A 42 2.09 -32.06 26.77
N LYS A 43 3.31 -31.94 26.29
CA LYS A 43 4.42 -31.34 27.04
C LYS A 43 4.12 -29.89 27.42
N HIS A 44 3.58 -29.08 26.50
CA HIS A 44 3.23 -27.70 26.74
C HIS A 44 2.07 -27.54 27.74
N ASN A 45 1.06 -28.43 27.71
CA ASN A 45 -0.08 -28.43 28.63
C ASN A 45 0.12 -29.33 29.86
N ARG A 46 1.33 -29.83 30.13
CA ARG A 46 1.61 -30.82 31.16
C ARG A 46 1.05 -30.46 32.52
N LYS A 47 1.23 -29.21 32.99
CA LYS A 47 0.70 -28.79 34.30
C LYS A 47 -0.82 -28.91 34.37
N ARG A 48 -1.52 -28.55 33.31
CA ARG A 48 -3.00 -28.60 33.20
C ARG A 48 -3.50 -30.04 33.15
N LEU A 49 -2.73 -30.95 32.51
CA LEU A 49 -3.03 -32.37 32.50
C LEU A 49 -2.76 -33.00 33.88
N GLU A 50 -1.67 -32.63 34.53
CA GLU A 50 -1.32 -33.13 35.91
C GLU A 50 -2.39 -32.68 36.94
N GLU A 51 -2.98 -31.50 36.82
CA GLU A 51 -4.08 -30.99 37.67
C GLU A 51 -5.31 -31.90 37.66
N ILE A 52 -5.55 -32.62 36.53
CA ILE A 52 -6.63 -33.60 36.38
C ILE A 52 -6.13 -35.05 36.49
N GLY A 53 -4.89 -35.25 36.96
CA GLY A 53 -4.31 -36.59 37.21
C GLY A 53 -3.90 -37.33 35.92
N ARG A 54 -3.65 -36.64 34.81
CA ARG A 54 -3.31 -37.21 33.49
C ARG A 54 -1.96 -36.66 32.98
N THR A 55 -1.40 -37.34 31.99
CA THR A 55 -0.13 -36.93 31.31
C THR A 55 -0.27 -36.82 29.81
N GLU A 56 -1.32 -37.40 29.22
CA GLU A 56 -1.51 -37.54 27.78
C GLU A 56 -2.96 -37.33 27.40
N PHE A 57 -3.22 -36.94 26.17
CA PHE A 57 -4.55 -36.95 25.54
C PHE A 57 -4.87 -38.35 24.98
N THR A 58 -6.13 -38.78 25.06
CA THR A 58 -6.55 -39.97 24.30
C THR A 58 -6.54 -39.64 22.79
N GLU A 59 -6.54 -40.66 21.93
CA GLU A 59 -6.63 -40.45 20.49
C GLU A 59 -7.93 -39.70 20.10
N ALA A 60 -9.04 -40.02 20.77
CA ALA A 60 -10.33 -39.37 20.52
C ALA A 60 -10.32 -37.86 20.90
N GLU A 61 -9.67 -37.53 22.02
CA GLU A 61 -9.48 -36.15 22.47
C GLU A 61 -8.57 -35.37 21.54
N PHE A 62 -7.47 -36.00 21.09
CA PHE A 62 -6.57 -35.40 20.15
C PHE A 62 -7.24 -35.15 18.78
N GLU A 63 -8.09 -36.07 18.31
CA GLU A 63 -8.88 -35.87 17.11
C GLU A 63 -9.87 -34.70 17.28
N LYS A 64 -10.50 -34.48 18.44
CA LYS A 64 -11.33 -33.30 18.73
C LYS A 64 -10.49 -32.01 18.61
N ILE A 65 -9.24 -32.01 19.08
CA ILE A 65 -8.30 -30.86 18.92
C ILE A 65 -8.00 -30.63 17.44
N LEU A 66 -7.69 -31.66 16.67
CA LEU A 66 -7.40 -31.54 15.24
C LEU A 66 -8.61 -31.01 14.47
N ILE A 67 -9.80 -31.50 14.71
CA ILE A 67 -11.06 -31.02 14.10
C ILE A 67 -11.27 -29.53 14.41
N TYR A 68 -11.02 -29.09 15.66
CA TYR A 68 -11.08 -27.67 15.99
C TYR A 68 -10.10 -26.84 15.17
N LEU A 69 -8.86 -27.35 14.98
CA LEU A 69 -7.80 -26.65 14.27
C LEU A 69 -8.00 -26.65 12.73
N GLU A 70 -8.62 -27.67 12.17
CA GLU A 70 -8.82 -27.80 10.71
C GLU A 70 -9.78 -26.74 10.12
N GLY A 71 -10.79 -26.35 10.87
CA GLY A 71 -11.82 -25.41 10.40
C GLY A 71 -11.35 -23.96 10.35
N GLY A 72 -11.84 -23.20 9.38
CA GLY A 72 -11.69 -21.74 9.28
C GLY A 72 -10.59 -21.29 8.31
N THR A 73 -10.58 -19.99 8.05
CA THR A 73 -9.57 -19.29 7.24
C THR A 73 -8.24 -19.19 8.00
N ARG A 74 -7.15 -18.85 7.31
CA ARG A 74 -5.83 -18.59 7.96
C ARG A 74 -5.92 -17.53 9.06
N PHE A 75 -6.74 -16.51 8.84
CA PHE A 75 -6.99 -15.48 9.83
C PHE A 75 -7.68 -16.03 11.09
N GLU A 76 -8.72 -16.86 10.93
CA GLU A 76 -9.40 -17.52 12.05
C GLU A 76 -8.50 -18.52 12.75
N LYS A 77 -7.66 -19.26 12.01
CA LYS A 77 -6.65 -20.15 12.56
C LYS A 77 -5.62 -19.40 13.40
N ALA A 78 -5.19 -18.21 12.96
CA ALA A 78 -4.31 -17.35 13.73
C ALA A 78 -4.96 -16.84 15.04
N LYS A 79 -6.29 -16.65 15.07
CA LYS A 79 -7.04 -16.38 16.31
C LYS A 79 -7.05 -17.60 17.21
N LYS A 80 -7.45 -18.78 16.69
CA LYS A 80 -7.48 -20.04 17.44
C LYS A 80 -6.13 -20.36 18.12
N LEU A 81 -5.02 -20.06 17.44
CA LEU A 81 -3.67 -20.22 18.00
C LEU A 81 -3.48 -19.42 19.31
N ARG A 82 -4.18 -18.30 19.45
CA ARG A 82 -4.04 -17.34 20.55
C ARG A 82 -5.09 -17.51 21.65
N ASP A 83 -6.11 -18.31 21.41
CA ASP A 83 -7.22 -18.58 22.32
C ASP A 83 -6.99 -19.89 23.08
N LEU A 84 -7.62 -20.02 24.24
CA LEU A 84 -7.71 -21.28 24.97
C LEU A 84 -8.86 -22.12 24.40
N PHE A 85 -8.57 -23.36 24.08
CA PHE A 85 -9.60 -24.28 23.56
C PHE A 85 -10.26 -25.10 24.71
N PRO A 86 -11.57 -25.01 24.91
CA PRO A 86 -12.29 -25.81 25.91
C PRO A 86 -12.50 -27.23 25.38
N LEU A 87 -11.58 -28.12 25.62
CA LEU A 87 -11.67 -29.54 25.29
C LEU A 87 -12.59 -30.24 26.26
N GLU A 88 -13.62 -30.92 25.77
CA GLU A 88 -14.44 -31.83 26.52
C GLU A 88 -13.78 -33.22 26.51
N LEU A 89 -13.36 -33.67 27.69
CA LEU A 89 -12.67 -34.93 27.91
C LEU A 89 -13.63 -36.10 27.81
N ASP A 90 -13.09 -37.32 27.66
CA ASP A 90 -13.90 -38.53 27.52
C ASP A 90 -14.67 -38.90 28.81
N ASP A 91 -14.27 -38.37 29.97
CA ASP A 91 -14.95 -38.49 31.28
C ASP A 91 -16.01 -37.39 31.53
N GLY A 92 -16.18 -36.45 30.60
CA GLY A 92 -17.12 -35.33 30.67
C GLY A 92 -16.58 -34.10 31.40
N GLU A 93 -15.34 -34.11 31.90
CA GLU A 93 -14.67 -32.91 32.40
C GLU A 93 -14.22 -32.00 31.28
N ARG A 94 -13.91 -30.76 31.59
CA ARG A 94 -13.43 -29.76 30.62
C ARG A 94 -12.03 -29.30 30.91
N LEU A 95 -11.11 -29.46 29.94
CA LEU A 95 -9.74 -29.00 30.01
C LEU A 95 -9.54 -27.80 29.04
N TRP A 96 -8.91 -26.75 29.53
CA TRP A 96 -8.54 -25.60 28.69
C TRP A 96 -7.17 -25.82 28.06
N VAL A 97 -7.12 -26.19 26.79
CA VAL A 97 -5.91 -26.44 26.03
C VAL A 97 -5.30 -25.15 25.52
N GLU A 98 -4.03 -24.90 25.82
CA GLU A 98 -3.24 -23.78 25.35
C GLU A 98 -2.36 -24.20 24.18
N PHE A 99 -2.45 -23.51 23.03
CA PHE A 99 -1.60 -23.78 21.87
C PHE A 99 -0.33 -22.94 21.87
N LEU A 100 -0.36 -21.73 22.45
CA LEU A 100 0.76 -20.79 22.47
C LEU A 100 0.73 -19.95 23.75
N ASN A 101 1.80 -20.01 24.53
CA ASN A 101 1.94 -19.13 25.69
C ASN A 101 2.34 -17.72 25.24
N ARG A 102 1.41 -16.77 25.36
CA ARG A 102 1.56 -15.37 24.94
C ARG A 102 2.17 -14.46 26.01
N THR A 103 2.18 -14.90 27.26
CA THR A 103 2.70 -14.11 28.39
C THR A 103 4.13 -14.48 28.76
N HIS A 104 4.42 -15.77 28.73
CA HIS A 104 5.74 -16.33 29.05
C HIS A 104 6.28 -17.07 27.82
N TRP A 105 6.54 -16.35 26.76
CA TRP A 105 6.93 -16.89 25.45
C TRP A 105 8.14 -17.82 25.48
N CYS A 106 9.07 -17.63 26.44
CA CYS A 106 10.21 -18.54 26.62
C CYS A 106 9.81 -19.92 27.18
N GLN A 107 8.56 -20.12 27.63
CA GLN A 107 8.02 -21.41 28.06
C GLN A 107 7.46 -22.26 26.93
N ASN A 108 7.38 -21.69 25.71
CA ASN A 108 7.04 -22.48 24.53
C ASN A 108 8.21 -23.42 24.15
N GLU A 109 7.88 -24.56 23.57
CA GLU A 109 8.85 -25.52 23.04
C GLU A 109 9.22 -25.18 21.62
N PHE A 110 10.51 -25.01 21.33
CA PHE A 110 11.02 -24.58 20.02
C PHE A 110 11.77 -25.72 19.34
N GLN A 111 11.32 -26.12 18.16
CA GLN A 111 11.92 -27.17 17.36
C GLN A 111 12.24 -26.65 15.95
N VAL A 112 13.19 -27.31 15.29
CA VAL A 112 13.50 -27.07 13.87
C VAL A 112 13.50 -28.37 13.12
N SER A 113 12.91 -28.37 11.92
CA SER A 113 12.94 -29.48 10.97
C SER A 113 13.22 -28.93 9.56
N ASN A 114 13.70 -29.79 8.71
CA ASN A 114 13.96 -29.43 7.32
C ASN A 114 13.41 -30.48 6.37
N GLN A 115 13.26 -30.07 5.10
CA GLN A 115 12.87 -30.94 3.99
C GLN A 115 11.54 -31.67 4.21
N ILE A 116 10.61 -31.05 4.95
CA ILE A 116 9.26 -31.61 5.20
C ILE A 116 8.50 -31.69 3.89
N THR A 117 8.04 -32.87 3.55
CA THR A 117 7.25 -33.11 2.35
C THR A 117 5.76 -33.04 2.66
N VAL A 118 5.03 -32.21 1.91
CA VAL A 118 3.57 -32.09 2.02
C VAL A 118 2.92 -32.48 0.69
N GLU A 119 1.95 -33.39 0.77
CA GLU A 119 1.17 -33.86 -0.36
C GLU A 119 -0.08 -32.98 -0.52
N GLY A 120 -0.06 -32.05 -1.47
CA GLY A 120 -1.17 -31.21 -1.84
C GLY A 120 -1.63 -31.48 -3.28
N ARG A 121 -2.02 -30.44 -4.02
CA ARG A 121 -2.25 -30.56 -5.47
C ARG A 121 -0.97 -30.96 -6.23
N LYS A 122 0.19 -30.59 -5.69
CA LYS A 122 1.52 -31.04 -6.09
C LYS A 122 2.29 -31.36 -4.83
N LYS A 123 3.19 -32.35 -4.89
CA LYS A 123 4.12 -32.68 -3.83
C LYS A 123 5.12 -31.53 -3.68
N CYS A 124 5.18 -30.89 -2.52
CA CYS A 124 6.08 -29.77 -2.24
C CYS A 124 6.99 -30.14 -1.06
N ARG A 125 8.23 -29.68 -1.10
CA ARG A 125 9.23 -29.90 -0.07
C ARG A 125 9.70 -28.54 0.44
N TYR A 126 9.59 -28.33 1.75
CA TYR A 126 9.91 -27.06 2.41
C TYR A 126 11.32 -27.09 2.97
N ASP A 127 12.12 -26.03 2.75
CA ASP A 127 13.54 -26.02 3.10
C ASP A 127 13.73 -26.14 4.62
N VAL A 128 13.34 -25.14 5.40
CA VAL A 128 13.44 -25.17 6.86
C VAL A 128 12.16 -24.69 7.51
N THR A 129 11.66 -25.42 8.50
CA THR A 129 10.46 -25.10 9.26
C THR A 129 10.77 -24.98 10.74
N ILE A 130 10.39 -23.88 11.39
CA ILE A 130 10.42 -23.75 12.84
C ILE A 130 9.06 -24.10 13.39
N LEU A 131 9.05 -25.04 14.34
CA LEU A 131 7.84 -25.44 15.06
C LEU A 131 7.88 -24.85 16.47
N ILE A 132 6.72 -24.38 16.92
CA ILE A 132 6.52 -23.92 18.29
C ILE A 132 5.37 -24.72 18.87
N ASN A 133 5.61 -25.41 19.99
CA ASN A 133 4.70 -26.38 20.60
C ASN A 133 4.21 -27.44 19.59
N GLY A 134 5.09 -27.81 18.63
CA GLY A 134 4.81 -28.77 17.56
C GLY A 134 4.04 -28.22 16.36
N LEU A 135 3.55 -26.97 16.39
CA LEU A 135 2.90 -26.31 15.24
C LEU A 135 3.92 -25.62 14.34
N PRO A 136 3.83 -25.75 13.00
CA PRO A 136 4.70 -25.05 12.05
C PRO A 136 4.30 -23.57 11.99
N LEU A 137 5.02 -22.70 12.71
CA LEU A 137 4.69 -21.28 12.80
C LEU A 137 5.57 -20.37 11.95
N VAL A 138 6.79 -20.85 11.56
CA VAL A 138 7.68 -20.10 10.67
C VAL A 138 8.17 -21.00 9.55
N GLN A 139 8.04 -20.55 8.32
CA GLN A 139 8.59 -21.21 7.15
C GLN A 139 9.72 -20.38 6.58
N ILE A 140 10.87 -21.01 6.31
CA ILE A 140 12.07 -20.38 5.78
C ILE A 140 12.36 -21.00 4.41
N GLU A 141 12.52 -20.15 3.41
CA GLU A 141 12.85 -20.54 2.04
C GLU A 141 14.22 -19.99 1.67
N LEU A 142 15.10 -20.86 1.23
CA LEU A 142 16.50 -20.55 0.95
C LEU A 142 16.78 -20.60 -0.56
N LYS A 143 17.64 -19.69 -1.01
CA LYS A 143 18.18 -19.69 -2.36
C LYS A 143 19.69 -19.59 -2.31
N ARG A 144 20.36 -20.16 -3.30
CA ARG A 144 21.83 -20.04 -3.42
C ARG A 144 22.26 -18.58 -3.56
N ARG A 145 23.47 -18.29 -3.14
CA ARG A 145 24.07 -16.97 -3.27
C ARG A 145 24.04 -16.48 -4.73
N GLY A 146 23.62 -15.23 -4.97
CA GLY A 146 23.50 -14.61 -6.28
C GLY A 146 22.11 -14.75 -6.92
N VAL A 147 21.16 -15.45 -6.27
CA VAL A 147 19.76 -15.51 -6.70
C VAL A 147 18.98 -14.40 -6.00
N GLU A 148 18.07 -13.75 -6.73
CA GLU A 148 17.20 -12.70 -6.18
C GLU A 148 16.21 -13.27 -5.14
N LEU A 149 16.03 -12.56 -4.02
CA LEU A 149 15.07 -12.97 -2.97
C LEU A 149 13.63 -13.06 -3.46
N LYS A 150 13.29 -12.31 -4.52
CA LYS A 150 11.95 -12.33 -5.11
C LYS A 150 11.57 -13.72 -5.63
N GLN A 151 12.54 -14.53 -6.06
CA GLN A 151 12.29 -15.93 -6.47
C GLN A 151 11.82 -16.79 -5.29
N ALA A 152 12.44 -16.65 -4.11
CA ALA A 152 11.98 -17.33 -2.91
C ALA A 152 10.57 -16.87 -2.48
N TYR A 153 10.29 -15.57 -2.60
CA TYR A 153 8.96 -15.03 -2.37
C TYR A 153 7.92 -15.62 -3.33
N ASN A 154 8.21 -15.66 -4.62
CA ASN A 154 7.33 -16.24 -5.64
C ASN A 154 7.08 -17.74 -5.38
N GLN A 155 8.09 -18.48 -4.88
CA GLN A 155 7.94 -19.87 -4.49
C GLN A 155 6.94 -20.03 -3.33
N ILE A 156 7.02 -19.19 -2.30
CA ILE A 156 6.03 -19.16 -1.21
C ILE A 156 4.62 -18.83 -1.74
N GLN A 157 4.49 -17.89 -2.69
CA GLN A 157 3.20 -17.58 -3.31
C GLN A 157 2.62 -18.79 -4.07
N ARG A 158 3.46 -19.61 -4.71
CA ARG A 158 3.02 -20.89 -5.30
C ARG A 158 2.55 -21.88 -4.22
N TYR A 159 3.25 -21.99 -3.10
CA TYR A 159 2.83 -22.85 -1.98
C TYR A 159 1.45 -22.47 -1.43
N HIS A 160 1.12 -21.19 -1.34
CA HIS A 160 -0.22 -20.73 -0.95
C HIS A 160 -1.34 -21.30 -1.80
N LYS A 161 -1.06 -21.53 -3.10
CA LYS A 161 -2.04 -22.02 -4.07
C LYS A 161 -2.11 -23.54 -4.13
N THR A 162 -1.06 -24.24 -3.74
CA THR A 162 -0.88 -25.68 -4.06
C THR A 162 -0.73 -26.59 -2.87
N SER A 163 -0.09 -26.15 -1.77
CA SER A 163 0.38 -27.08 -0.73
C SER A 163 0.18 -26.65 0.71
N PHE A 164 -0.08 -25.37 1.01
CA PHE A 164 -0.41 -24.96 2.36
C PHE A 164 -1.82 -25.41 2.73
N HIS A 165 -1.92 -26.47 3.52
CA HIS A 165 -3.13 -27.02 4.10
C HIS A 165 -2.81 -27.72 5.44
N GLY A 166 -3.84 -28.15 6.16
CA GLY A 166 -3.68 -28.86 7.44
C GLY A 166 -2.98 -27.98 8.47
N LEU A 167 -1.95 -28.51 9.12
CA LEU A 167 -1.20 -27.78 10.13
C LEU A 167 -0.33 -26.65 9.54
N PHE A 168 0.08 -26.72 8.27
CA PHE A 168 0.84 -25.65 7.61
C PHE A 168 0.03 -24.35 7.37
N ASP A 169 -1.28 -24.39 7.46
CA ASP A 169 -2.09 -23.17 7.47
C ASP A 169 -1.86 -22.29 8.71
N TYR A 170 -1.23 -22.86 9.74
CA TYR A 170 -0.84 -22.16 10.98
C TYR A 170 0.46 -21.36 10.85
N VAL A 171 1.20 -21.47 9.77
CA VAL A 171 2.38 -20.64 9.52
C VAL A 171 2.00 -19.17 9.66
N GLN A 172 2.68 -18.45 10.55
CA GLN A 172 2.44 -17.05 10.87
C GLN A 172 3.41 -16.14 10.12
N LEU A 173 4.65 -16.60 9.93
CA LEU A 173 5.75 -15.83 9.36
C LEU A 173 6.45 -16.62 8.27
N PHE A 174 6.90 -15.91 7.28
CA PHE A 174 7.85 -16.39 6.28
C PHE A 174 9.17 -15.66 6.41
N VAL A 175 10.25 -16.38 6.15
CA VAL A 175 11.60 -15.82 5.99
C VAL A 175 12.17 -16.29 4.67
N ILE A 176 12.77 -15.39 3.93
CA ILE A 176 13.44 -15.67 2.65
C ILE A 176 14.88 -15.21 2.73
N SER A 177 15.82 -16.04 2.25
CA SER A 177 17.24 -15.70 2.28
C SER A 177 18.00 -16.31 1.12
N ASN A 178 19.05 -15.59 0.67
CA ASN A 178 20.08 -16.11 -0.23
C ASN A 178 21.47 -16.12 0.44
N GLY A 179 21.51 -16.14 1.77
CA GLY A 179 22.72 -16.11 2.58
C GLY A 179 23.30 -14.71 2.81
N VAL A 180 23.15 -13.80 1.85
CA VAL A 180 23.67 -12.42 1.92
C VAL A 180 22.58 -11.43 2.31
N ASN A 181 21.38 -11.65 1.81
CA ASN A 181 20.19 -10.85 2.12
C ASN A 181 19.12 -11.75 2.71
N THR A 182 18.47 -11.29 3.78
CA THR A 182 17.41 -12.01 4.48
C THR A 182 16.27 -11.06 4.78
N ARG A 183 15.04 -11.48 4.46
CA ARG A 183 13.81 -10.71 4.72
C ARG A 183 12.76 -11.59 5.38
N TYR A 184 11.86 -10.99 6.15
CA TYR A 184 10.70 -11.65 6.75
C TYR A 184 9.39 -10.93 6.41
N PHE A 185 8.28 -11.65 6.49
CA PHE A 185 6.94 -11.11 6.26
C PHE A 185 5.86 -12.00 6.89
N ALA A 186 4.68 -11.44 7.11
CA ALA A 186 3.54 -12.19 7.65
C ALA A 186 2.88 -13.07 6.57
N ASN A 187 2.20 -14.14 7.02
CA ASN A 187 1.40 -15.00 6.14
C ASN A 187 0.14 -14.28 5.65
N ASN A 188 0.33 -13.43 4.64
CA ASN A 188 -0.73 -12.73 3.93
C ASN A 188 -0.58 -12.96 2.42
N PRO A 189 -1.37 -13.86 1.81
CA PRO A 189 -1.27 -14.19 0.39
C PRO A 189 -1.56 -13.02 -0.55
N ASN A 190 -2.26 -12.00 -0.06
CA ASN A 190 -2.61 -10.81 -0.84
C ASN A 190 -1.57 -9.69 -0.74
N SER A 191 -0.52 -9.87 0.07
CA SER A 191 0.56 -8.88 0.18
C SER A 191 1.55 -9.03 -0.97
N GLY A 192 2.03 -7.91 -1.54
CA GLY A 192 3.10 -7.91 -2.54
C GLY A 192 4.50 -8.02 -1.89
N TYR A 193 5.52 -8.28 -2.72
CA TYR A 193 6.93 -8.37 -2.29
C TYR A 193 7.41 -7.13 -1.50
N LYS A 194 6.86 -5.96 -1.77
CA LYS A 194 7.11 -4.70 -1.02
C LYS A 194 6.78 -4.77 0.48
N PHE A 195 6.04 -5.78 0.93
CA PHE A 195 5.74 -6.03 2.35
C PHE A 195 6.65 -7.08 2.97
N THR A 196 7.82 -7.33 2.38
CA THR A 196 8.92 -8.06 2.99
C THR A 196 9.90 -7.08 3.63
N PHE A 197 10.42 -7.39 4.82
CA PHE A 197 11.18 -6.45 5.64
C PHE A 197 12.54 -7.03 6.03
N ASN A 198 13.58 -6.19 6.06
CA ASN A 198 14.84 -6.53 6.72
C ASN A 198 14.62 -6.48 8.23
N TRP A 199 15.24 -7.37 8.99
CA TRP A 199 15.33 -7.22 10.43
C TRP A 199 16.51 -6.33 10.78
N THR A 200 16.36 -5.43 11.77
CA THR A 200 17.38 -4.46 12.19
C THR A 200 17.62 -4.53 13.68
N ASP A 201 18.69 -3.88 14.14
CA ASP A 201 18.83 -3.54 15.55
C ASP A 201 17.99 -2.29 15.93
N ALA A 202 18.08 -1.89 17.20
CA ALA A 202 17.36 -0.70 17.71
C ALA A 202 17.89 0.64 17.15
N ALA A 203 19.03 0.64 16.45
CA ALA A 203 19.59 1.80 15.75
C ALA A 203 19.28 1.79 14.25
N ASN A 204 18.40 0.90 13.79
CA ASN A 204 17.99 0.66 12.39
C ASN A 204 19.11 0.09 11.49
N VAL A 205 20.14 -0.54 12.06
CA VAL A 205 21.18 -1.23 11.28
C VAL A 205 20.68 -2.61 10.88
N PRO A 206 20.61 -2.95 9.56
CA PRO A 206 20.02 -4.20 9.11
C PRO A 206 20.95 -5.42 9.33
N PHE A 207 20.35 -6.53 9.70
CA PHE A 207 20.98 -7.86 9.74
C PHE A 207 20.70 -8.58 8.42
N ASN A 208 21.49 -8.27 7.39
CA ASN A 208 21.25 -8.84 6.05
C ASN A 208 21.70 -10.30 5.94
N GLU A 209 22.84 -10.66 6.51
CA GLU A 209 23.38 -12.02 6.48
C GLU A 209 22.51 -13.00 7.28
N LEU A 210 22.26 -14.19 6.73
CA LEU A 210 21.36 -15.18 7.32
C LEU A 210 21.76 -15.55 8.76
N GLU A 211 23.03 -15.71 9.06
CA GLU A 211 23.52 -16.10 10.40
C GLU A 211 23.27 -14.97 11.43
N LYS A 212 23.57 -13.72 11.07
CA LYS A 212 23.32 -12.56 11.94
C LYS A 212 21.82 -12.31 12.13
N PHE A 213 21.05 -12.50 11.06
CA PHE A 213 19.59 -12.47 11.14
C PHE A 213 19.07 -13.54 12.07
N ALA A 214 19.52 -14.80 11.91
CA ALA A 214 19.06 -15.95 12.69
C ALA A 214 19.34 -15.76 14.19
N THR A 215 20.55 -15.33 14.55
CA THR A 215 20.92 -15.12 15.96
C THR A 215 20.12 -14.03 16.66
N SER A 216 19.62 -13.02 15.92
CA SER A 216 18.83 -11.92 16.46
C SER A 216 17.32 -12.20 16.37
N PHE A 217 16.82 -12.57 15.18
CA PHE A 217 15.40 -12.71 14.93
C PHE A 217 14.81 -14.00 15.52
N PHE A 218 15.56 -15.12 15.42
CA PHE A 218 15.14 -16.41 15.97
C PHE A 218 15.56 -16.61 17.43
N ASP A 219 16.10 -15.58 18.12
CA ASP A 219 16.16 -15.64 19.57
C ASP A 219 14.78 -16.00 20.13
N LYS A 220 14.69 -17.02 20.99
CA LYS A 220 13.41 -17.58 21.46
C LYS A 220 12.49 -16.54 22.07
N CYS A 221 13.06 -15.58 22.83
CA CYS A 221 12.29 -14.50 23.41
C CYS A 221 11.81 -13.52 22.33
N THR A 222 12.66 -13.18 21.37
CA THR A 222 12.33 -12.28 20.25
C THR A 222 11.26 -12.89 19.34
N LEU A 223 11.49 -14.13 18.86
CA LEU A 223 10.53 -14.81 17.99
C LEU A 223 9.20 -15.08 18.70
N GLY A 224 9.26 -15.52 19.94
CA GLY A 224 8.06 -15.75 20.77
C GLY A 224 7.24 -14.47 20.98
N LYS A 225 7.90 -13.34 21.22
CA LYS A 225 7.23 -12.02 21.28
C LYS A 225 6.60 -11.65 19.92
N ILE A 226 7.34 -11.80 18.82
CA ILE A 226 6.83 -11.45 17.48
C ILE A 226 5.55 -12.24 17.19
N ILE A 227 5.57 -13.56 17.36
CA ILE A 227 4.42 -14.43 17.08
C ILE A 227 3.29 -14.18 18.08
N GLY A 228 3.59 -14.10 19.39
CA GLY A 228 2.58 -13.96 20.43
C GLY A 228 1.92 -12.58 20.49
N LYS A 229 2.70 -11.50 20.26
CA LYS A 229 2.26 -10.12 20.49
C LYS A 229 2.32 -9.20 19.28
N TYR A 230 3.33 -9.35 18.39
CA TYR A 230 3.61 -8.37 17.34
C TYR A 230 3.11 -8.75 15.94
N ILE A 231 2.47 -9.92 15.79
CA ILE A 231 1.56 -10.16 14.68
C ILE A 231 0.25 -9.44 14.99
N VAL A 232 -0.18 -8.60 14.06
CA VAL A 232 -1.45 -7.87 14.13
C VAL A 232 -2.46 -8.60 13.26
N LEU A 233 -3.60 -8.93 13.86
CA LEU A 233 -4.75 -9.51 13.17
C LEU A 233 -5.60 -8.34 12.65
N HIS A 234 -5.53 -8.05 11.36
CA HIS A 234 -6.30 -6.97 10.75
C HIS A 234 -7.72 -7.45 10.45
N GLU A 235 -8.67 -7.08 11.30
CA GLU A 235 -10.06 -7.57 11.21
C GLU A 235 -10.80 -7.05 9.98
N GLY A 236 -10.50 -5.83 9.55
CA GLY A 236 -11.12 -5.24 8.36
C GLY A 236 -10.80 -6.03 7.08
N ASP A 237 -9.53 -6.37 6.86
CA ASP A 237 -9.07 -7.09 5.67
C ASP A 237 -8.95 -8.61 5.90
N LYS A 238 -9.25 -9.11 7.12
CA LYS A 238 -9.10 -10.53 7.52
C LYS A 238 -7.73 -11.10 7.17
N CYS A 239 -6.66 -10.35 7.45
CA CYS A 239 -5.29 -10.72 7.14
C CYS A 239 -4.34 -10.56 8.33
N LEU A 240 -3.17 -11.19 8.23
CA LEU A 240 -2.09 -11.06 9.19
C LEU A 240 -1.12 -9.98 8.73
N MET A 241 -0.69 -9.14 9.67
CA MET A 241 0.40 -8.19 9.50
C MET A 241 1.46 -8.43 10.57
N VAL A 242 2.72 -8.14 10.28
CA VAL A 242 3.81 -8.18 11.27
C VAL A 242 4.42 -6.80 11.39
N LEU A 243 4.73 -6.38 12.61
CA LEU A 243 5.41 -5.10 12.83
C LEU A 243 6.80 -5.10 12.18
N ARG A 244 7.17 -3.96 11.62
CA ARG A 244 8.54 -3.69 11.16
C ARG A 244 9.47 -3.50 12.37
N PRO A 245 10.80 -3.69 12.22
CA PRO A 245 11.72 -3.64 13.36
C PRO A 245 11.62 -2.35 14.17
N TYR A 246 11.64 -1.19 13.51
CA TYR A 246 11.54 0.10 14.20
C TYR A 246 10.21 0.28 14.96
N GLN A 247 9.11 -0.31 14.47
CA GLN A 247 7.82 -0.32 15.18
C GLN A 247 7.89 -1.22 16.41
N PHE A 248 8.48 -2.42 16.26
CA PHE A 248 8.72 -3.36 17.36
C PHE A 248 9.52 -2.68 18.47
N TYR A 249 10.68 -2.08 18.16
CA TYR A 249 11.52 -1.41 19.16
C TYR A 249 10.84 -0.19 19.79
N ALA A 250 10.09 0.59 19.02
CA ALA A 250 9.34 1.72 19.56
C ALA A 250 8.31 1.28 20.60
N VAL A 251 7.53 0.22 20.30
CA VAL A 251 6.54 -0.32 21.24
C VAL A 251 7.22 -0.93 22.47
N GLU A 252 8.30 -1.72 22.30
CA GLU A 252 9.07 -2.26 23.43
C GLU A 252 9.62 -1.15 24.35
N LYS A 253 10.11 -0.04 23.78
CA LYS A 253 10.59 1.12 24.56
C LYS A 253 9.48 1.83 25.32
N ILE A 254 8.28 1.94 24.75
CA ILE A 254 7.10 2.47 25.46
C ILE A 254 6.72 1.53 26.61
N LEU A 255 6.58 0.23 26.33
CA LEU A 255 6.23 -0.77 27.37
C LEU A 255 7.24 -0.80 28.52
N ASP A 256 8.53 -0.80 28.21
CA ASP A 256 9.60 -0.75 29.21
C ASP A 256 9.49 0.52 30.06
N ARG A 257 9.22 1.68 29.40
CA ARG A 257 9.07 2.96 30.09
C ARG A 257 7.83 2.97 31.00
N VAL A 258 6.71 2.38 30.57
CA VAL A 258 5.48 2.29 31.40
C VAL A 258 5.69 1.37 32.60
N LYS A 259 6.38 0.24 32.43
CA LYS A 259 6.61 -0.74 33.48
C LYS A 259 7.65 -0.30 34.52
N ASN A 260 8.71 0.36 34.09
CA ASN A 260 9.89 0.57 34.90
C ASN A 260 10.14 2.05 35.28
N SER A 261 9.29 2.97 34.85
CA SER A 261 9.46 4.41 35.11
C SER A 261 8.16 5.15 34.93
N ASN A 262 8.01 6.28 35.65
CA ASN A 262 6.92 7.24 35.45
C ASN A 262 7.31 8.40 34.51
N ASN A 263 8.48 8.34 33.89
CA ASN A 263 8.94 9.40 33.01
C ASN A 263 8.22 9.33 31.65
N ASN A 264 7.92 10.48 31.09
CA ASN A 264 7.37 10.64 29.75
C ASN A 264 8.40 10.27 28.67
N GLY A 265 7.98 10.23 27.41
CA GLY A 265 8.85 10.02 26.27
C GLY A 265 8.19 10.37 24.94
N TYR A 266 8.98 10.43 23.87
CA TYR A 266 8.42 10.56 22.53
C TYR A 266 9.11 9.65 21.52
N ILE A 267 8.38 9.33 20.47
CA ILE A 267 8.82 8.54 19.33
C ILE A 267 8.97 9.48 18.13
N TRP A 268 10.15 9.49 17.55
CA TRP A 268 10.46 10.26 16.35
C TRP A 268 10.46 9.35 15.14
N HIS A 269 9.30 9.16 14.54
CA HIS A 269 9.12 8.39 13.32
C HIS A 269 8.62 9.30 12.20
N THR A 270 9.32 9.26 11.05
CA THR A 270 8.97 10.10 9.90
C THR A 270 7.54 9.89 9.42
N THR A 271 7.03 10.85 8.67
CA THR A 271 5.71 10.72 8.03
C THR A 271 5.71 9.52 7.08
N GLY A 272 4.68 8.67 7.13
CA GLY A 272 4.62 7.46 6.31
C GLY A 272 5.20 6.19 6.94
N ALA A 273 5.80 6.31 8.12
CA ALA A 273 6.36 5.17 8.85
C ALA A 273 5.29 4.27 9.54
N GLY A 274 4.00 4.48 9.30
CA GLY A 274 2.94 3.70 9.97
C GLY A 274 2.82 3.99 11.48
N LYS A 275 2.92 5.27 11.88
CA LYS A 275 2.75 5.71 13.27
C LYS A 275 1.44 5.21 13.90
N THR A 276 0.34 5.20 13.13
CA THR A 276 -0.98 4.73 13.59
C THR A 276 -0.95 3.27 14.05
N LEU A 277 -0.33 2.37 13.27
CA LEU A 277 -0.17 0.96 13.66
C LEU A 277 0.73 0.81 14.90
N THR A 278 1.82 1.58 14.97
CA THR A 278 2.74 1.56 16.12
C THR A 278 2.05 2.03 17.40
N SER A 279 1.32 3.14 17.34
CA SER A 279 0.60 3.71 18.47
C SER A 279 -0.58 2.85 18.92
N PHE A 280 -1.32 2.25 17.97
CA PHE A 280 -2.36 1.27 18.28
C PHE A 280 -1.79 0.07 19.04
N LYS A 281 -0.70 -0.51 18.54
CA LYS A 281 -0.09 -1.67 19.18
C LYS A 281 0.48 -1.33 20.55
N ALA A 282 1.06 -0.15 20.72
CA ALA A 282 1.49 0.35 22.03
C ALA A 282 0.30 0.52 22.99
N ALA A 283 -0.79 1.16 22.53
CA ALA A 283 -2.01 1.35 23.33
C ALA A 283 -2.63 0.01 23.75
N GLN A 284 -2.75 -0.95 22.82
CA GLN A 284 -3.28 -2.29 23.08
C GLN A 284 -2.46 -3.01 24.17
N LEU A 285 -1.13 -3.07 24.02
CA LEU A 285 -0.27 -3.78 24.97
C LEU A 285 -0.11 -3.06 26.32
N VAL A 286 -0.20 -1.73 26.34
CA VAL A 286 -0.24 -0.95 27.59
C VAL A 286 -1.57 -1.18 28.32
N ALA A 287 -2.69 -1.27 27.62
CA ALA A 287 -4.00 -1.57 28.20
C ALA A 287 -4.10 -2.99 28.80
N GLU A 288 -3.26 -3.93 28.33
CA GLU A 288 -3.17 -5.27 28.92
C GLU A 288 -2.49 -5.27 30.32
N LEU A 289 -1.81 -4.18 30.71
CA LEU A 289 -1.16 -4.10 32.03
C LEU A 289 -2.19 -3.92 33.14
N ASP A 290 -2.02 -4.70 34.24
CA ASP A 290 -2.97 -4.71 35.36
C ASP A 290 -3.01 -3.37 36.12
N ASP A 291 -1.86 -2.68 36.15
CA ASP A 291 -1.68 -1.42 36.87
C ASP A 291 -2.02 -0.17 36.04
N VAL A 292 -2.53 -0.33 34.81
CA VAL A 292 -3.01 0.77 33.95
C VAL A 292 -4.54 0.77 33.89
N ASP A 293 -5.15 1.85 34.36
CA ASP A 293 -6.61 1.99 34.37
C ASP A 293 -7.16 2.41 33.02
N LYS A 294 -6.52 3.38 32.35
CA LYS A 294 -6.95 3.90 31.04
C LYS A 294 -5.76 4.22 30.13
N VAL A 295 -5.98 4.02 28.84
CA VAL A 295 -5.09 4.48 27.77
C VAL A 295 -5.88 5.47 26.89
N MET A 296 -5.40 6.71 26.78
CA MET A 296 -6.03 7.73 25.96
C MET A 296 -5.17 8.00 24.73
N PHE A 297 -5.75 7.81 23.53
CA PHE A 297 -5.13 8.27 22.30
C PHE A 297 -5.67 9.67 21.96
N VAL A 298 -4.80 10.66 21.99
CA VAL A 298 -5.17 12.07 21.85
C VAL A 298 -4.68 12.60 20.52
N VAL A 299 -5.62 13.01 19.66
CA VAL A 299 -5.35 13.61 18.35
C VAL A 299 -5.60 15.11 18.36
N ASP A 300 -4.98 15.83 17.42
CA ASP A 300 -5.11 17.29 17.34
C ASP A 300 -6.42 17.74 16.67
N ARG A 301 -6.93 16.99 15.68
CA ARG A 301 -8.10 17.40 14.88
C ARG A 301 -9.16 16.31 14.80
N HIS A 302 -10.40 16.75 14.65
CA HIS A 302 -11.57 15.87 14.48
C HIS A 302 -11.43 14.97 13.24
N ASP A 303 -10.84 15.44 12.15
CA ASP A 303 -10.62 14.65 10.93
C ASP A 303 -9.63 13.51 11.16
N LEU A 304 -8.56 13.77 11.92
CA LEU A 304 -7.61 12.75 12.35
C LEU A 304 -8.23 11.77 13.35
N ASP A 305 -9.15 12.25 14.20
CA ASP A 305 -9.92 11.43 15.13
C ASP A 305 -10.71 10.35 14.38
N THR A 306 -11.50 10.75 13.37
CA THR A 306 -12.30 9.83 12.55
C THR A 306 -11.45 8.85 11.76
N GLN A 307 -10.34 9.31 11.15
CA GLN A 307 -9.43 8.43 10.39
C GLN A 307 -8.73 7.44 11.33
N THR A 308 -8.18 7.92 12.43
CA THR A 308 -7.48 7.08 13.42
C THR A 308 -8.43 6.06 14.04
N GLN A 309 -9.65 6.47 14.37
CA GLN A 309 -10.69 5.56 14.84
C GLN A 309 -10.99 4.47 13.81
N SER A 310 -11.22 4.85 12.55
CA SER A 310 -11.49 3.90 11.47
C SER A 310 -10.34 2.90 11.28
N GLU A 311 -9.10 3.35 11.39
CA GLU A 311 -7.93 2.49 11.31
C GLU A 311 -7.83 1.56 12.54
N TYR A 312 -8.07 2.06 13.75
CA TYR A 312 -8.05 1.24 14.97
C TYR A 312 -9.16 0.19 14.98
N GLU A 313 -10.38 0.58 14.58
CA GLU A 313 -11.50 -0.34 14.41
C GLU A 313 -11.24 -1.41 13.34
N ALA A 314 -10.48 -1.07 12.29
CA ALA A 314 -10.06 -2.05 11.29
C ALA A 314 -9.02 -3.04 11.83
N PHE A 315 -8.20 -2.65 12.81
CA PHE A 315 -7.30 -3.58 13.48
C PHE A 315 -8.04 -4.47 14.48
N GLU A 316 -8.89 -3.91 15.32
CA GLU A 316 -9.62 -4.63 16.35
C GLU A 316 -10.99 -3.95 16.63
N PRO A 317 -12.10 -4.47 16.07
CA PRO A 317 -13.44 -3.92 16.28
C PRO A 317 -13.85 -3.91 17.75
N GLY A 318 -14.34 -2.76 18.21
CA GLY A 318 -14.75 -2.58 19.58
C GLY A 318 -13.62 -2.41 20.59
N ALA A 319 -12.35 -2.36 20.14
CA ALA A 319 -11.21 -2.07 21.02
C ALA A 319 -11.18 -0.62 21.49
N VAL A 320 -11.90 0.26 20.80
CA VAL A 320 -11.79 1.70 20.96
C VAL A 320 -13.14 2.34 21.14
N ASP A 321 -13.28 3.12 22.17
CA ASP A 321 -14.42 4.01 22.37
C ASP A 321 -14.09 5.43 21.83
N SER A 322 -14.78 5.82 20.75
CA SER A 322 -14.70 7.18 20.22
C SER A 322 -15.58 8.16 20.99
N THR A 323 -15.23 9.43 20.90
CA THR A 323 -15.99 10.49 21.56
C THR A 323 -16.45 11.54 20.56
N ASP A 324 -17.77 11.68 20.36
CA ASP A 324 -18.32 12.69 19.45
C ASP A 324 -18.28 14.08 20.07
N ASN A 325 -18.50 14.15 21.38
CA ASN A 325 -18.49 15.40 22.14
C ASN A 325 -17.89 15.21 23.55
N THR A 326 -17.77 16.31 24.32
CA THR A 326 -17.19 16.29 25.68
C THR A 326 -18.02 15.48 26.67
N ASP A 327 -19.36 15.47 26.54
CA ASP A 327 -20.23 14.66 27.42
C ASP A 327 -20.00 13.16 27.19
N GLU A 328 -19.81 12.74 25.94
CA GLU A 328 -19.47 11.36 25.58
C GLU A 328 -18.12 10.97 26.18
N LEU A 329 -17.10 11.82 26.04
CA LEU A 329 -15.79 11.59 26.65
C LEU A 329 -15.93 11.35 28.17
N VAL A 330 -16.69 12.22 28.89
CA VAL A 330 -16.90 12.06 30.32
C VAL A 330 -17.58 10.74 30.67
N LYS A 331 -18.56 10.28 29.87
CA LYS A 331 -19.20 8.96 30.08
C LYS A 331 -18.20 7.81 29.85
N ARG A 332 -17.39 7.87 28.77
CA ARG A 332 -16.42 6.83 28.44
C ARG A 332 -15.29 6.73 29.47
N LEU A 333 -14.90 7.83 30.08
CA LEU A 333 -13.91 7.84 31.16
C LEU A 333 -14.34 6.98 32.35
N HIS A 334 -15.65 6.91 32.64
CA HIS A 334 -16.23 6.02 33.66
C HIS A 334 -16.59 4.62 33.15
N GLY A 335 -16.59 4.38 31.84
CA GLY A 335 -16.93 3.10 31.23
C GLY A 335 -15.85 2.03 31.45
N ASN A 336 -16.13 0.81 31.05
CA ASN A 336 -15.23 -0.35 31.21
C ASN A 336 -14.11 -0.43 30.15
N SER A 337 -14.26 0.27 29.02
CA SER A 337 -13.22 0.28 27.98
C SER A 337 -11.94 0.93 28.49
N LYS A 338 -10.83 0.25 28.29
CA LYS A 338 -9.51 0.77 28.69
C LYS A 338 -8.92 1.75 27.67
N ILE A 339 -9.26 1.63 26.35
CA ILE A 339 -8.72 2.48 25.29
C ILE A 339 -9.78 3.48 24.83
N ILE A 340 -9.43 4.77 24.88
CA ILE A 340 -10.31 5.89 24.49
C ILE A 340 -9.59 6.75 23.46
N ILE A 341 -10.24 7.06 22.32
CA ILE A 341 -9.76 8.06 21.36
C ILE A 341 -10.51 9.37 21.58
N THR A 342 -9.77 10.47 21.61
CA THR A 342 -10.35 11.81 21.79
C THR A 342 -9.47 12.90 21.18
N THR A 343 -10.01 14.09 21.00
CA THR A 343 -9.21 15.25 20.62
C THR A 343 -8.69 16.01 21.85
N ILE A 344 -7.56 16.71 21.70
CA ILE A 344 -6.99 17.52 22.76
C ILE A 344 -7.95 18.61 23.25
N GLN A 345 -8.79 19.17 22.35
CA GLN A 345 -9.78 20.19 22.67
C GLN A 345 -10.89 19.64 23.57
N LYS A 346 -11.44 18.45 23.25
CA LYS A 346 -12.45 17.77 24.08
C LYS A 346 -11.89 17.45 25.46
N LEU A 347 -10.65 16.91 25.49
CA LEU A 347 -9.99 16.58 26.76
C LEU A 347 -9.72 17.85 27.60
N ASN A 348 -9.21 18.92 26.98
CA ASN A 348 -9.02 20.19 27.65
C ASN A 348 -10.35 20.79 28.17
N ALA A 349 -11.44 20.72 27.40
CA ALA A 349 -12.77 21.15 27.85
C ALA A 349 -13.29 20.31 29.01
N ALA A 350 -13.04 19.00 29.02
CA ALA A 350 -13.44 18.11 30.12
C ALA A 350 -12.74 18.48 31.45
N VAL A 351 -11.45 18.83 31.42
CA VAL A 351 -10.68 19.14 32.61
C VAL A 351 -10.83 20.61 33.06
N SER A 352 -11.09 21.56 32.13
CA SER A 352 -11.09 23.00 32.43
C SER A 352 -12.48 23.55 32.78
N LYS A 353 -13.55 22.99 32.19
CA LYS A 353 -14.93 23.46 32.50
C LYS A 353 -15.42 22.83 33.80
N GLN A 354 -15.77 23.66 34.80
CA GLN A 354 -16.17 23.22 36.14
C GLN A 354 -17.28 22.16 36.16
N TRP A 355 -18.22 22.22 35.20
CA TRP A 355 -19.28 21.23 35.06
C TRP A 355 -18.77 19.82 34.76
N TYR A 356 -17.81 19.72 33.86
CA TYR A 356 -17.22 18.43 33.45
C TYR A 356 -16.18 17.94 34.45
N SER A 357 -15.29 18.83 34.94
CA SER A 357 -14.19 18.45 35.85
C SER A 357 -14.69 17.84 37.16
N ARG A 358 -15.84 18.33 37.69
CA ARG A 358 -16.47 17.71 38.87
C ARG A 358 -16.95 16.29 38.60
N ARG A 359 -17.41 16.00 37.39
CA ARG A 359 -17.92 14.67 37.02
C ARG A 359 -16.80 13.66 36.85
N ILE A 360 -15.59 14.09 36.52
CA ILE A 360 -14.41 13.21 36.31
C ILE A 360 -13.43 13.26 37.49
N GLU A 361 -13.82 13.89 38.63
CA GLU A 361 -12.93 14.00 39.80
C GLU A 361 -12.51 12.61 40.34
N GLU A 362 -13.38 11.60 40.27
CA GLU A 362 -13.11 10.23 40.73
C GLU A 362 -11.95 9.56 39.99
N ILE A 363 -11.75 9.88 38.70
CA ILE A 363 -10.67 9.31 37.89
C ILE A 363 -9.40 10.15 37.91
N ARG A 364 -9.34 11.22 38.69
CA ARG A 364 -8.18 12.11 38.79
C ARG A 364 -6.91 11.40 39.21
N HIS A 365 -7.04 10.41 40.11
CA HIS A 365 -5.93 9.62 40.63
C HIS A 365 -5.68 8.31 39.88
N ALA A 366 -6.51 7.99 38.87
CA ALA A 366 -6.35 6.80 38.04
C ALA A 366 -5.00 6.83 37.27
N ARG A 367 -4.40 5.67 37.11
CA ARG A 367 -3.19 5.56 36.28
C ARG A 367 -3.55 5.60 34.79
N ILE A 368 -3.27 6.75 34.19
CA ILE A 368 -3.63 7.03 32.79
C ILE A 368 -2.36 7.15 31.94
N VAL A 369 -2.30 6.38 30.88
CA VAL A 369 -1.29 6.54 29.83
C VAL A 369 -1.90 7.29 28.65
N MET A 370 -1.30 8.41 28.28
CA MET A 370 -1.74 9.23 27.15
C MET A 370 -0.75 9.13 25.98
N ILE A 371 -1.26 8.82 24.80
CA ILE A 371 -0.49 8.77 23.55
C ILE A 371 -0.99 9.92 22.67
N PHE A 372 -0.09 10.84 22.35
CA PHE A 372 -0.37 12.01 21.53
C PHE A 372 0.19 11.81 20.11
N ASP A 373 -0.66 11.93 19.09
CA ASP A 373 -0.21 11.96 17.70
C ASP A 373 0.08 13.38 17.23
N GLU A 374 1.01 13.53 16.29
CA GLU A 374 1.50 14.79 15.72
C GLU A 374 1.80 15.85 16.82
N CYS A 375 2.53 15.42 17.84
CA CYS A 375 2.75 16.16 19.09
C CYS A 375 3.63 17.43 18.97
N HIS A 376 4.02 17.82 17.75
CA HIS A 376 4.81 19.02 17.43
C HIS A 376 3.96 20.29 17.26
N ARG A 377 2.63 20.22 17.33
CA ARG A 377 1.77 21.37 17.04
C ARG A 377 1.68 22.36 18.21
N SER A 378 1.59 23.67 17.90
CA SER A 378 1.74 24.79 18.83
C SER A 378 0.67 24.88 19.93
N HIS A 379 -0.56 24.42 19.67
CA HIS A 379 -1.65 24.44 20.68
C HIS A 379 -1.48 23.44 21.83
N PHE A 380 -0.47 22.59 21.76
CA PHE A 380 -0.19 21.60 22.78
C PHE A 380 0.19 22.23 24.13
N GLY A 381 0.85 23.40 24.15
CA GLY A 381 1.45 23.96 25.36
C GLY A 381 0.45 24.25 26.50
N ASP A 382 -0.62 24.96 26.24
CA ASP A 382 -1.56 25.38 27.30
C ASP A 382 -2.61 24.31 27.59
N CYS A 383 -3.14 23.64 26.55
CA CYS A 383 -4.05 22.50 26.73
C CYS A 383 -3.36 21.38 27.51
N HIS A 384 -2.12 21.06 27.14
CA HIS A 384 -1.31 20.07 27.85
C HIS A 384 -1.11 20.40 29.32
N LYS A 385 -0.77 21.67 29.67
CA LYS A 385 -0.60 22.11 31.06
C LYS A 385 -1.88 21.89 31.87
N ASN A 386 -3.06 22.18 31.31
CA ASN A 386 -4.34 21.98 31.99
C ASN A 386 -4.63 20.50 32.25
N ILE A 387 -4.38 19.63 31.22
CA ILE A 387 -4.59 18.19 31.31
C ILE A 387 -3.69 17.57 32.39
N VAL A 388 -2.38 17.86 32.34
CA VAL A 388 -1.39 17.33 33.30
C VAL A 388 -1.64 17.85 34.73
N ARG A 389 -2.16 19.05 34.90
CA ARG A 389 -2.53 19.57 36.25
C ARG A 389 -3.75 18.87 36.84
N PHE A 390 -4.65 18.40 35.99
CA PHE A 390 -5.87 17.74 36.45
C PHE A 390 -5.61 16.29 36.87
N PHE A 391 -4.92 15.51 36.05
CA PHE A 391 -4.65 14.09 36.35
C PHE A 391 -3.33 13.92 37.08
N ASP A 392 -3.37 13.43 38.32
CA ASP A 392 -2.20 13.35 39.19
C ASP A 392 -1.25 12.18 38.89
N ASN A 393 -1.74 11.12 38.17
CA ASN A 393 -1.00 9.91 37.86
C ASN A 393 -1.03 9.62 36.36
N THR A 394 -0.41 10.52 35.60
CA THR A 394 -0.42 10.42 34.11
C THR A 394 0.97 10.26 33.55
N GLN A 395 1.12 9.37 32.60
CA GLN A 395 2.33 9.21 31.82
C GLN A 395 2.03 9.49 30.33
N ILE A 396 2.91 10.22 29.66
CA ILE A 396 2.62 10.80 28.36
C ILE A 396 3.66 10.38 27.34
N PHE A 397 3.18 9.92 26.17
CA PHE A 397 4.01 9.58 25.03
C PHE A 397 3.60 10.37 23.80
N GLY A 398 4.57 11.02 23.14
CA GLY A 398 4.35 11.78 21.91
C GLY A 398 4.81 10.99 20.68
N PHE A 399 4.03 11.02 19.59
CA PHE A 399 4.45 10.55 18.26
C PHE A 399 4.58 11.74 17.34
N THR A 400 5.69 11.85 16.61
CA THR A 400 5.90 12.92 15.62
C THR A 400 6.91 12.54 14.56
N GLY A 401 6.73 13.04 13.34
CA GLY A 401 7.72 12.97 12.26
C GLY A 401 8.70 14.15 12.27
N THR A 402 8.31 15.25 12.90
CA THR A 402 9.04 16.53 12.87
C THR A 402 9.05 17.15 14.25
N PRO A 403 9.90 16.67 15.19
CA PRO A 403 10.01 17.23 16.53
C PRO A 403 10.37 18.72 16.50
N ILE A 404 9.92 19.45 17.52
CA ILE A 404 10.34 20.84 17.75
C ILE A 404 11.63 20.82 18.54
N PHE A 405 12.68 21.40 17.97
CA PHE A 405 13.98 21.65 18.54
C PHE A 405 14.13 23.15 18.84
N VAL A 406 15.25 23.57 19.38
CA VAL A 406 15.53 25.00 19.64
C VAL A 406 15.54 25.80 18.34
N GLU A 407 16.05 25.20 17.25
CA GLU A 407 16.22 25.82 15.94
C GLU A 407 14.90 26.12 15.22
N ASN A 408 13.86 25.33 15.49
CA ASN A 408 12.53 25.49 14.88
C ASN A 408 11.41 25.73 15.91
N ALA A 409 11.79 26.19 17.12
CA ALA A 409 10.83 26.46 18.19
C ALA A 409 9.94 27.65 17.82
N VAL A 410 8.63 27.43 17.96
CA VAL A 410 7.60 28.46 17.95
C VAL A 410 7.12 28.59 19.40
N ASP A 411 7.02 29.78 19.92
CA ASP A 411 6.64 30.07 21.33
C ASP A 411 7.61 29.51 22.41
N GLY A 412 8.85 29.19 22.04
CA GLY A 412 9.94 28.85 22.96
C GLY A 412 9.87 27.48 23.60
N HIS A 413 8.95 26.59 23.19
CA HIS A 413 8.82 25.23 23.72
C HIS A 413 9.36 24.19 22.73
N THR A 414 10.11 23.20 23.25
CA THR A 414 10.62 22.05 22.49
C THR A 414 9.83 20.77 22.80
N THR A 415 9.85 19.82 21.86
CA THR A 415 9.23 18.49 22.08
C THR A 415 9.83 17.79 23.31
N LYS A 416 11.14 17.98 23.55
CA LYS A 416 11.83 17.40 24.69
C LYS A 416 11.37 17.97 26.03
N GLU A 417 11.06 19.26 26.10
CA GLU A 417 10.54 19.90 27.34
C GLU A 417 9.16 19.37 27.70
N ILE A 418 8.31 19.09 26.72
CA ILE A 418 6.94 18.64 26.94
C ILE A 418 6.88 17.13 27.20
N PHE A 419 7.56 16.33 26.39
CA PHE A 419 7.46 14.87 26.37
C PHE A 419 8.69 14.14 26.96
N GLY A 420 9.72 14.85 27.39
CA GLY A 420 10.94 14.22 27.89
C GLY A 420 11.87 13.69 26.79
N ASN A 421 12.52 12.56 27.02
CA ASN A 421 13.51 12.02 26.11
C ASN A 421 12.92 11.31 24.90
N CYS A 422 13.63 11.39 23.75
CA CYS A 422 13.34 10.54 22.60
C CYS A 422 13.66 9.07 22.93
N LEU A 423 12.67 8.19 22.78
CA LEU A 423 12.80 6.78 23.09
C LEU A 423 13.29 5.97 21.88
N HIS A 424 12.83 6.32 20.70
CA HIS A 424 13.21 5.68 19.44
C HIS A 424 13.15 6.66 18.27
N LYS A 425 14.04 6.46 17.29
CA LYS A 425 14.14 7.26 16.07
C LYS A 425 14.03 6.36 14.85
N TYR A 426 13.21 6.79 13.89
CA TYR A 426 13.18 6.23 12.53
C TYR A 426 12.97 7.41 11.58
N LEU A 427 14.07 7.86 10.99
CA LEU A 427 14.16 9.11 10.26
C LEU A 427 13.77 8.92 8.80
N ILE A 428 13.62 10.02 8.08
CA ILE A 428 13.26 9.98 6.67
C ILE A 428 14.31 9.24 5.81
N LYS A 429 15.59 9.37 6.13
CA LYS A 429 16.67 8.64 5.46
C LYS A 429 16.55 7.12 5.65
N ASP A 430 16.21 6.67 6.87
CA ASP A 430 16.02 5.26 7.18
C ASP A 430 14.81 4.70 6.41
N ALA A 431 13.74 5.50 6.34
CA ALA A 431 12.52 5.12 5.63
C ALA A 431 12.70 5.06 4.10
N ILE A 432 13.59 5.89 3.53
CA ILE A 432 13.95 5.84 2.11
C ILE A 432 14.85 4.62 1.86
N ALA A 433 15.83 4.37 2.72
CA ALA A 433 16.73 3.20 2.61
C ALA A 433 15.95 1.87 2.70
N ASP A 434 14.88 1.82 3.50
CA ASP A 434 13.98 0.67 3.63
C ASP A 434 12.89 0.62 2.54
N GLU A 435 12.88 1.54 1.56
CA GLU A 435 11.85 1.66 0.52
C GLU A 435 10.42 1.85 1.08
N ASN A 436 10.29 2.34 2.31
CA ASN A 436 9.00 2.62 2.94
C ASN A 436 8.35 3.92 2.47
N VAL A 437 9.19 4.88 2.10
CA VAL A 437 8.81 6.15 1.48
C VAL A 437 9.81 6.46 0.36
N LEU A 438 9.39 7.34 -0.56
CA LEU A 438 10.24 7.79 -1.65
C LEU A 438 11.09 9.00 -1.23
N GLY A 439 12.22 9.22 -1.90
CA GLY A 439 12.95 10.48 -1.85
C GLY A 439 12.20 11.60 -2.58
N PHE A 440 12.80 12.79 -2.65
CA PHE A 440 12.24 13.95 -3.33
C PHE A 440 13.10 14.35 -4.52
N LEU A 441 12.43 14.74 -5.62
CA LEU A 441 12.98 15.56 -6.67
C LEU A 441 12.53 17.00 -6.41
N VAL A 442 13.47 17.91 -6.12
CA VAL A 442 13.15 19.31 -5.82
C VAL A 442 13.71 20.19 -6.94
N GLU A 443 12.81 20.83 -7.68
CA GLU A 443 13.13 21.75 -8.76
C GLU A 443 12.84 23.19 -8.34
N TYR A 444 13.70 24.10 -8.70
CA TYR A 444 13.57 25.52 -8.37
C TYR A 444 13.38 26.33 -9.66
N TYR A 445 12.17 26.84 -9.85
CA TYR A 445 11.85 27.68 -11.00
C TYR A 445 12.18 29.15 -10.69
N HIS A 446 13.30 29.60 -11.23
CA HIS A 446 13.71 30.99 -11.17
C HIS A 446 13.15 31.74 -12.41
N GLY A 447 11.89 32.20 -12.33
CA GLY A 447 11.41 33.20 -13.27
C GLY A 447 12.23 34.50 -13.17
N ASN A 448 12.21 35.35 -14.20
CA ASN A 448 12.98 36.62 -14.21
C ASN A 448 12.88 37.33 -12.85
N ALA A 449 14.04 37.51 -12.19
CA ALA A 449 14.19 37.89 -10.78
C ALA A 449 13.65 39.29 -10.39
N ASP A 450 13.16 40.09 -11.34
CA ASP A 450 12.75 41.48 -11.12
C ASP A 450 11.23 41.69 -10.95
N VAL A 451 10.44 40.62 -10.78
CA VAL A 451 8.99 40.72 -10.72
C VAL A 451 8.49 40.53 -9.28
N ASP A 452 7.84 41.56 -8.76
CA ASP A 452 7.18 41.61 -7.46
C ASP A 452 6.26 40.38 -7.25
N ASN A 453 6.37 39.75 -6.10
CA ASN A 453 5.70 38.46 -5.76
C ASN A 453 4.16 38.46 -5.91
N ALA A 454 3.54 39.63 -6.08
CA ALA A 454 2.09 39.81 -6.27
C ALA A 454 1.70 40.18 -7.71
N ASN A 455 2.66 40.16 -8.66
CA ASN A 455 2.40 40.62 -10.05
C ASN A 455 1.58 39.55 -10.80
N GLN A 456 0.47 39.97 -11.44
CA GLN A 456 -0.43 39.11 -12.20
C GLN A 456 0.27 38.44 -13.40
N ASN A 457 1.29 39.05 -13.96
CA ASN A 457 2.08 38.44 -15.04
C ASN A 457 2.86 37.21 -14.53
N ARG A 458 3.50 37.34 -13.36
CA ARG A 458 4.23 36.19 -12.73
C ARG A 458 3.26 35.04 -12.43
N MET A 459 2.11 35.32 -11.84
CA MET A 459 1.09 34.30 -11.55
C MET A 459 0.59 33.62 -12.82
N THR A 460 0.42 34.35 -13.89
CA THR A 460 -0.01 33.81 -15.20
C THR A 460 1.09 32.90 -15.80
N GLU A 461 2.35 33.28 -15.71
CA GLU A 461 3.47 32.44 -16.17
C GLU A 461 3.62 31.16 -15.34
N ILE A 462 3.43 31.22 -14.02
CA ILE A 462 3.41 30.04 -13.16
C ILE A 462 2.24 29.12 -13.55
N ALA A 463 1.04 29.66 -13.75
CA ALA A 463 -0.12 28.84 -14.14
C ALA A 463 0.11 28.16 -15.50
N LYS A 464 0.68 28.86 -16.49
CA LYS A 464 1.06 28.29 -17.79
C LYS A 464 2.12 27.21 -17.64
N PHE A 465 3.15 27.44 -16.82
CA PHE A 465 4.19 26.44 -16.54
C PHE A 465 3.58 25.16 -15.97
N ILE A 466 2.69 25.31 -14.98
CA ILE A 466 2.00 24.15 -14.37
C ILE A 466 1.22 23.38 -15.44
N LEU A 467 0.42 24.06 -16.26
CA LEU A 467 -0.41 23.42 -17.30
C LEU A 467 0.43 22.73 -18.39
N ASN A 468 1.53 23.35 -18.82
CA ASN A 468 2.40 22.79 -19.86
C ASN A 468 3.18 21.55 -19.39
N ASN A 469 3.54 21.49 -18.09
CA ASN A 469 4.32 20.40 -17.51
C ASN A 469 3.46 19.41 -16.71
N PHE A 470 2.12 19.60 -16.68
CA PHE A 470 1.25 18.79 -15.83
C PHE A 470 1.31 17.30 -16.18
N ASN A 471 1.14 16.97 -17.46
CA ASN A 471 1.15 15.58 -17.93
C ASN A 471 2.48 14.90 -17.62
N LYS A 472 3.61 15.57 -17.92
CA LYS A 472 4.95 15.07 -17.60
C LYS A 472 5.14 14.83 -16.09
N SER A 473 4.69 15.80 -15.26
CA SER A 473 4.83 15.71 -13.81
C SER A 473 3.93 14.68 -13.15
N THR A 474 2.80 14.33 -13.78
CA THR A 474 1.77 13.43 -13.23
C THR A 474 1.61 12.13 -14.00
N PHE A 475 2.54 11.82 -14.93
CA PHE A 475 2.44 10.64 -15.81
C PHE A 475 1.06 10.58 -16.50
N ASP A 476 0.80 11.58 -17.34
CA ASP A 476 -0.44 11.72 -18.11
C ASP A 476 -1.73 11.67 -17.27
N GLY A 477 -1.67 12.21 -16.05
CA GLY A 477 -2.81 12.24 -15.13
C GLY A 477 -3.05 10.95 -14.37
N GLU A 478 -2.13 9.96 -14.41
CA GLU A 478 -2.18 8.80 -13.52
C GLU A 478 -2.08 9.21 -12.05
N PHE A 479 -1.29 10.26 -11.77
CA PHE A 479 -1.13 10.85 -10.46
C PHE A 479 -1.81 12.21 -10.36
N ASP A 480 -1.86 12.74 -9.12
CA ASP A 480 -2.46 14.03 -8.78
C ASP A 480 -1.40 15.04 -8.40
N ALA A 481 -1.79 16.31 -8.40
CA ALA A 481 -0.96 17.39 -7.90
C ALA A 481 -1.69 18.29 -6.88
N LEU A 482 -0.91 18.86 -5.95
CA LEU A 482 -1.32 19.97 -5.10
C LEU A 482 -0.59 21.25 -5.52
N PHE A 483 -1.25 22.39 -5.40
CA PHE A 483 -0.63 23.69 -5.55
C PHE A 483 -0.79 24.51 -4.26
N ALA A 484 0.29 24.65 -3.51
CA ALA A 484 0.34 25.40 -2.26
C ALA A 484 0.65 26.87 -2.52
N VAL A 485 -0.24 27.76 -2.07
CA VAL A 485 -0.12 29.20 -2.22
C VAL A 485 -0.15 29.94 -0.91
N GLN A 486 0.34 31.20 -0.90
CA GLN A 486 0.62 31.95 0.33
C GLN A 486 -0.65 32.31 1.13
N SER A 487 -1.73 32.69 0.47
CA SER A 487 -2.95 33.23 1.10
C SER A 487 -4.21 32.86 0.32
N VAL A 488 -5.38 33.01 0.94
CA VAL A 488 -6.70 32.82 0.31
C VAL A 488 -6.87 33.75 -0.90
N SER A 489 -6.51 35.03 -0.74
CA SER A 489 -6.61 35.99 -1.84
C SER A 489 -5.71 35.61 -3.03
N THR A 490 -4.52 35.08 -2.79
CA THR A 490 -3.61 34.55 -3.82
C THR A 490 -4.22 33.32 -4.49
N LEU A 491 -4.83 32.41 -3.72
CA LEU A 491 -5.49 31.21 -4.23
C LEU A 491 -6.62 31.58 -5.20
N ILE A 492 -7.51 32.51 -4.80
CA ILE A 492 -8.65 32.95 -5.62
C ILE A 492 -8.15 33.57 -6.95
N ARG A 493 -7.06 34.37 -6.91
CA ARG A 493 -6.47 34.93 -8.14
C ARG A 493 -5.92 33.83 -9.04
N TYR A 494 -5.18 32.85 -8.53
CA TYR A 494 -4.69 31.72 -9.31
C TYR A 494 -5.84 30.91 -9.90
N TYR A 495 -6.89 30.65 -9.13
CA TYR A 495 -8.05 29.91 -9.63
C TYR A 495 -8.70 30.60 -10.82
N LYS A 496 -8.90 31.96 -10.75
CA LYS A 496 -9.41 32.76 -11.85
C LYS A 496 -8.48 32.75 -13.07
N ILE A 497 -7.15 32.78 -12.86
CA ILE A 497 -6.18 32.68 -13.96
C ILE A 497 -6.28 31.30 -14.62
N PHE A 498 -6.29 30.21 -13.87
CA PHE A 498 -6.46 28.87 -14.42
C PHE A 498 -7.76 28.76 -15.22
N LYS A 499 -8.87 29.24 -14.68
CA LYS A 499 -10.17 29.23 -15.36
C LYS A 499 -10.12 30.01 -16.69
N SER A 500 -9.43 31.15 -16.72
CA SER A 500 -9.28 31.96 -17.95
C SER A 500 -8.43 31.27 -19.02
N LEU A 501 -7.53 30.37 -18.63
CA LEU A 501 -6.69 29.60 -19.57
C LEU A 501 -7.41 28.38 -20.15
N ASN A 502 -8.62 28.08 -19.68
CA ASN A 502 -9.46 26.95 -20.10
C ASN A 502 -8.71 25.63 -20.15
N PRO A 503 -8.22 25.11 -19.00
CA PRO A 503 -7.38 23.93 -18.94
C PRO A 503 -8.16 22.65 -19.27
N LYS A 504 -7.48 21.66 -19.84
CA LYS A 504 -8.03 20.31 -20.05
C LYS A 504 -8.13 19.49 -18.75
N ILE A 505 -7.41 19.88 -17.70
CA ILE A 505 -7.37 19.20 -16.39
C ILE A 505 -8.44 19.74 -15.44
N ARG A 506 -8.91 18.89 -14.53
CA ARG A 506 -9.93 19.23 -13.53
C ARG A 506 -9.25 19.87 -12.33
N ILE A 507 -9.60 21.14 -12.08
CA ILE A 507 -8.99 21.94 -11.02
C ILE A 507 -10.03 22.26 -9.95
N GLY A 508 -9.68 22.01 -8.69
CA GLY A 508 -10.44 22.39 -7.51
C GLY A 508 -9.63 23.22 -6.54
N ALA A 509 -10.28 23.80 -5.55
CA ALA A 509 -9.60 24.57 -4.52
C ALA A 509 -10.26 24.39 -3.15
N VAL A 510 -9.44 24.34 -2.10
CA VAL A 510 -9.89 24.20 -0.72
C VAL A 510 -9.21 25.22 0.18
N PHE A 511 -10.03 26.01 0.88
CA PHE A 511 -9.57 26.93 1.90
C PHE A 511 -10.68 27.19 2.93
N THR A 512 -10.29 27.61 4.13
CA THR A 512 -11.25 28.03 5.18
C THR A 512 -11.44 29.54 5.12
N TYR A 513 -12.67 29.98 5.33
CA TYR A 513 -13.04 31.39 5.46
C TYR A 513 -13.51 31.66 6.92
N ALA A 514 -13.29 32.86 7.43
CA ALA A 514 -13.77 33.26 8.75
C ALA A 514 -15.29 33.36 8.75
N SER A 515 -15.99 32.42 9.39
CA SER A 515 -17.40 32.60 9.73
C SER A 515 -17.49 33.28 11.09
N ASN A 516 -18.46 34.21 11.23
CA ASN A 516 -18.76 34.90 12.49
C ASN A 516 -19.36 33.99 13.59
N SER A 517 -19.24 32.69 13.51
CA SER A 517 -19.71 31.75 14.51
C SER A 517 -18.54 31.13 15.26
N SER A 518 -18.46 31.43 16.53
CA SER A 518 -17.55 30.91 17.54
C SER A 518 -17.60 29.36 17.76
N GLN A 519 -18.19 28.61 16.84
CA GLN A 519 -18.31 27.14 16.91
C GLN A 519 -17.39 26.38 15.95
N ASP A 520 -16.81 27.02 14.91
CA ASP A 520 -16.01 26.34 13.89
C ASP A 520 -14.49 26.43 14.08
N ASP A 521 -14.00 27.07 15.14
CA ASP A 521 -12.57 27.10 15.49
C ASP A 521 -11.94 25.71 15.74
N ALA A 522 -12.77 24.68 15.91
CA ALA A 522 -12.33 23.29 16.05
C ALA A 522 -11.91 22.66 14.70
N LEU A 523 -12.40 23.15 13.57
CA LEU A 523 -12.11 22.61 12.23
C LEU A 523 -10.79 23.13 11.65
N THR A 524 -10.37 24.32 12.07
CA THR A 524 -9.25 24.97 11.39
C THR A 524 -7.88 24.73 12.02
N GLY A 525 -7.77 24.41 13.33
CA GLY A 525 -6.51 24.01 14.00
C GLY A 525 -5.20 24.66 13.53
N MET A 526 -5.28 25.65 12.67
CA MET A 526 -4.18 26.45 12.22
C MET A 526 -4.20 27.76 13.02
N ASN A 527 -3.14 27.95 13.81
CA ASN A 527 -2.73 29.30 14.13
C ASN A 527 -2.35 29.99 12.81
N THR A 528 -3.31 30.57 12.13
CA THR A 528 -3.04 31.69 11.27
C THR A 528 -2.72 32.86 12.20
N GLY A 529 -1.49 32.85 12.73
CA GLY A 529 -0.93 34.06 13.28
C GLY A 529 -1.22 35.15 12.27
N SER A 530 -2.13 36.06 12.64
CA SER A 530 -2.27 37.35 12.02
C SER A 530 -2.68 37.40 10.55
N TYR A 531 -3.79 36.75 10.12
CA TYR A 531 -4.50 37.14 8.89
C TYR A 531 -6.00 36.80 9.00
N VAL A 532 -6.67 37.37 9.97
CA VAL A 532 -8.14 37.51 9.95
C VAL A 532 -8.43 38.76 9.14
N SER A 533 -8.67 38.60 7.84
CA SER A 533 -9.29 39.63 7.03
C SER A 533 -10.80 39.42 7.14
N GLU A 534 -11.47 40.29 7.83
CA GLU A 534 -12.92 40.42 7.83
C GLU A 534 -13.37 40.85 6.41
N SER A 535 -13.64 39.91 5.49
CA SER A 535 -14.33 40.28 4.26
C SER A 535 -15.41 39.25 3.90
N THR A 536 -16.63 39.74 3.88
CA THR A 536 -17.83 39.05 3.34
C THR A 536 -17.63 38.52 1.92
N GLY A 537 -16.60 38.93 1.19
CA GLY A 537 -16.28 38.51 -0.16
C GLY A 537 -15.62 37.13 -0.28
N GLU A 538 -14.96 36.60 0.74
CA GLU A 538 -14.26 35.30 0.65
C GLU A 538 -15.23 34.11 0.59
N ALA A 539 -16.37 34.22 1.29
CA ALA A 539 -17.42 33.21 1.26
C ALA A 539 -18.09 33.12 -0.12
N ASP A 540 -18.36 34.30 -0.75
CA ASP A 540 -18.94 34.38 -2.09
C ASP A 540 -17.97 33.79 -3.13
N GLU A 541 -16.68 34.08 -3.03
CA GLU A 541 -15.66 33.51 -3.92
C GLU A 541 -15.52 31.98 -3.74
N LEU A 542 -15.60 31.47 -2.51
CA LEU A 542 -15.62 30.05 -2.26
C LEU A 542 -16.87 29.39 -2.85
N GLN A 543 -18.05 30.03 -2.71
CA GLN A 543 -19.27 29.54 -3.33
C GLN A 543 -19.14 29.49 -4.85
N ALA A 544 -18.57 30.51 -5.50
CA ALA A 544 -18.34 30.52 -6.94
C ALA A 544 -17.40 29.37 -7.38
N ILE A 545 -16.38 29.05 -6.58
CA ILE A 545 -15.49 27.89 -6.84
C ILE A 545 -16.24 26.56 -6.65
N MET A 546 -17.12 26.48 -5.64
CA MET A 546 -17.97 25.32 -5.42
C MET A 546 -19.01 25.13 -6.54
N ASP A 547 -19.55 26.22 -7.07
CA ASP A 547 -20.50 26.16 -8.20
C ASP A 547 -19.82 25.61 -9.46
N ASP A 548 -18.60 26.06 -9.77
CA ASP A 548 -17.79 25.49 -10.85
C ASP A 548 -17.48 23.99 -10.62
N TYR A 549 -17.19 23.62 -9.37
CA TYR A 549 -16.97 22.22 -9.00
C TYR A 549 -18.24 21.38 -9.13
N ASN A 550 -19.40 21.95 -8.72
CA ASN A 550 -20.68 21.28 -8.86
C ASN A 550 -21.02 21.01 -10.33
N ASP A 551 -20.76 21.98 -11.21
CA ASP A 551 -20.95 21.82 -12.65
C ASP A 551 -20.02 20.74 -13.23
N MET A 552 -18.75 20.69 -12.78
CA MET A 552 -17.75 19.72 -13.25
C MET A 552 -18.10 18.28 -12.88
N PHE A 553 -18.66 18.07 -11.68
CA PHE A 553 -18.86 16.72 -11.09
C PHE A 553 -20.33 16.33 -10.90
N GLY A 554 -21.28 17.20 -11.24
CA GLY A 554 -22.70 16.95 -11.06
C GLY A 554 -23.13 16.88 -9.59
N THR A 555 -22.51 17.70 -8.73
CA THR A 555 -22.78 17.79 -7.28
C THR A 555 -23.57 19.06 -6.94
N SER A 556 -23.89 19.27 -5.66
CA SER A 556 -24.68 20.43 -5.19
C SER A 556 -24.16 20.96 -3.84
N PHE A 557 -22.85 21.18 -3.74
CA PHE A 557 -22.25 21.69 -2.52
C PHE A 557 -22.44 23.19 -2.37
N THR A 558 -22.59 23.64 -1.13
CA THR A 558 -22.69 25.05 -0.73
C THR A 558 -21.75 25.30 0.45
N THR A 559 -21.48 26.59 0.72
CA THR A 559 -20.67 26.96 1.91
C THR A 559 -21.26 26.46 3.23
N GLU A 560 -22.57 26.22 3.31
CA GLU A 560 -23.22 25.64 4.50
C GLU A 560 -22.86 24.17 4.73
N ASN A 561 -22.61 23.41 3.65
CA ASN A 561 -22.18 22.01 3.73
C ASN A 561 -20.71 21.81 3.30
N PHE A 562 -19.85 22.78 3.63
CA PHE A 562 -18.42 22.77 3.30
C PHE A 562 -17.73 21.44 3.64
N ARG A 563 -18.14 20.79 4.71
CA ARG A 563 -17.56 19.49 5.12
C ARG A 563 -17.76 18.42 4.04
N ALA A 564 -18.96 18.32 3.48
CA ALA A 564 -19.25 17.35 2.42
C ALA A 564 -18.44 17.64 1.15
N TYR A 565 -18.25 18.92 0.80
CA TYR A 565 -17.37 19.35 -0.27
C TYR A 565 -15.91 18.94 -0.06
N TYR A 566 -15.40 19.19 1.14
CA TYR A 566 -14.03 18.77 1.54
C TYR A 566 -13.84 17.27 1.44
N ASP A 567 -14.80 16.49 1.95
CA ASP A 567 -14.75 15.03 1.93
C ASP A 567 -14.82 14.47 0.49
N ASP A 568 -15.62 15.08 -0.40
CA ASP A 568 -15.70 14.69 -1.80
C ASP A 568 -14.38 14.98 -2.55
N ILE A 569 -13.77 16.16 -2.34
CA ILE A 569 -12.43 16.46 -2.88
C ILE A 569 -11.40 15.44 -2.39
N ASN A 570 -11.40 15.12 -1.09
CA ASN A 570 -10.49 14.15 -0.49
C ASN A 570 -10.65 12.75 -1.14
N LEU A 571 -11.87 12.32 -1.44
CA LEU A 571 -12.13 11.05 -2.12
C LEU A 571 -11.63 11.07 -3.57
N ARG A 572 -11.89 12.15 -4.34
CA ARG A 572 -11.46 12.31 -5.74
C ARG A 572 -9.94 12.38 -5.87
N MET A 573 -9.27 13.10 -4.96
CA MET A 573 -7.81 13.17 -4.90
C MET A 573 -7.15 11.83 -4.53
N LYS A 574 -7.87 10.92 -3.86
CA LYS A 574 -7.38 9.58 -3.55
C LYS A 574 -7.61 8.58 -4.69
N LYS A 575 -8.42 8.93 -5.68
CA LYS A 575 -8.81 8.07 -6.82
C LYS A 575 -9.16 6.63 -6.38
N LYS A 576 -9.87 6.50 -5.25
CA LYS A 576 -10.20 5.20 -4.65
C LYS A 576 -11.38 4.50 -5.33
N LYS A 577 -12.24 5.24 -5.99
CA LYS A 577 -13.45 4.71 -6.64
C LYS A 577 -13.33 4.91 -8.14
N THR A 578 -13.45 3.83 -8.87
CA THR A 578 -13.38 3.80 -10.34
C THR A 578 -14.53 4.53 -11.01
N ASP A 579 -15.68 4.63 -10.35
CA ASP A 579 -16.89 5.32 -10.82
C ASP A 579 -16.89 6.84 -10.61
N MET A 580 -15.92 7.38 -9.86
CA MET A 580 -15.81 8.81 -9.60
C MET A 580 -14.78 9.46 -10.52
N LYS A 581 -15.20 10.50 -11.28
CA LYS A 581 -14.24 11.35 -12.01
C LYS A 581 -13.20 11.91 -11.01
N PRO A 582 -11.89 11.70 -11.20
CA PRO A 582 -10.87 12.22 -10.29
C PRO A 582 -10.72 13.74 -10.38
N LEU A 583 -10.12 14.34 -9.35
CA LEU A 583 -9.62 15.71 -9.39
C LEU A 583 -8.12 15.66 -9.69
N ASP A 584 -7.64 16.46 -10.65
CA ASP A 584 -6.26 16.38 -11.13
C ASP A 584 -5.32 17.33 -10.39
N LEU A 585 -5.76 18.58 -10.14
CA LEU A 585 -5.01 19.60 -9.41
C LEU A 585 -5.88 20.24 -8.34
N CYS A 586 -5.40 20.32 -7.11
CA CYS A 586 -6.07 21.02 -6.01
C CYS A 586 -5.23 22.20 -5.51
N LEU A 587 -5.79 23.41 -5.54
CA LEU A 587 -5.20 24.61 -4.97
C LEU A 587 -5.48 24.66 -3.46
N VAL A 588 -4.44 24.92 -2.67
CA VAL A 588 -4.55 24.90 -1.20
C VAL A 588 -3.73 26.03 -0.57
N VAL A 589 -4.18 26.52 0.58
CA VAL A 589 -3.37 27.45 1.40
C VAL A 589 -2.63 26.69 2.49
N GLY A 590 -3.33 25.85 3.24
CA GLY A 590 -2.77 25.09 4.35
C GLY A 590 -3.42 23.72 4.50
N MET A 591 -4.67 23.58 4.12
CA MET A 591 -5.38 22.30 4.12
C MET A 591 -4.68 21.32 3.17
N PHE A 592 -4.73 20.03 3.45
CA PHE A 592 -4.02 18.95 2.74
C PHE A 592 -2.48 18.98 2.82
N LEU A 593 -1.83 20.06 3.18
CA LEU A 593 -0.38 20.09 3.41
C LEU A 593 0.02 19.29 4.67
N THR A 594 -0.92 19.14 5.60
CA THR A 594 -0.75 18.31 6.81
C THR A 594 -1.97 17.41 6.98
N GLY A 595 -1.77 16.13 7.35
CA GLY A 595 -2.86 15.17 7.62
C GLY A 595 -3.45 14.48 6.39
N PHE A 596 -3.22 14.96 5.18
CA PHE A 596 -3.70 14.32 3.95
C PHE A 596 -2.81 13.13 3.57
N ASP A 597 -3.42 11.98 3.28
CA ASP A 597 -2.72 10.77 2.85
C ASP A 597 -3.33 10.23 1.54
N SER A 598 -2.57 10.36 0.46
CA SER A 598 -2.89 9.80 -0.85
C SER A 598 -1.66 9.19 -1.50
N LYS A 599 -1.75 7.93 -1.91
CA LYS A 599 -0.69 7.29 -2.69
C LYS A 599 -0.62 7.85 -4.12
N LYS A 600 -1.73 8.40 -4.64
CA LYS A 600 -1.82 8.99 -5.98
C LYS A 600 -1.22 10.39 -6.07
N LEU A 601 -1.06 11.09 -4.95
CA LEU A 601 -0.42 12.41 -4.95
C LEU A 601 1.08 12.27 -5.21
N ASN A 602 1.55 12.75 -6.36
CA ASN A 602 2.95 12.70 -6.77
C ASN A 602 3.62 14.08 -6.77
N THR A 603 2.91 15.13 -7.16
CA THR A 603 3.49 16.44 -7.41
C THR A 603 2.96 17.50 -6.45
N LEU A 604 3.87 18.33 -5.92
CA LEU A 604 3.55 19.52 -5.12
C LEU A 604 4.19 20.74 -5.76
N TYR A 605 3.37 21.64 -6.25
CA TYR A 605 3.78 22.98 -6.67
C TYR A 605 3.73 23.92 -5.47
N VAL A 606 4.75 24.76 -5.30
CA VAL A 606 4.92 25.61 -4.10
C VAL A 606 5.17 27.07 -4.49
N ASP A 607 4.17 27.94 -4.32
CA ASP A 607 4.30 29.40 -4.31
C ASP A 607 3.99 29.98 -2.93
N LYS A 608 4.65 29.39 -1.92
CA LYS A 608 4.46 29.71 -0.50
C LYS A 608 5.81 29.68 0.21
N ASN A 609 6.04 30.65 1.10
CA ASN A 609 7.19 30.56 2.00
C ASN A 609 6.93 29.49 3.05
N MET A 610 7.82 28.54 3.17
CA MET A 610 7.74 27.41 4.09
C MET A 610 9.11 27.13 4.66
N ASP A 611 9.16 26.65 5.88
CA ASP A 611 10.36 26.28 6.59
C ASP A 611 10.16 25.06 7.48
N TYR A 612 11.24 24.43 7.88
CA TYR A 612 11.34 23.35 8.85
C TYR A 612 10.21 22.31 8.77
N HIS A 613 9.44 22.15 9.85
CA HIS A 613 8.41 21.13 9.97
C HIS A 613 7.28 21.29 8.93
N GLY A 614 6.86 22.52 8.65
CA GLY A 614 5.82 22.81 7.66
C GLY A 614 6.24 22.40 6.24
N LEU A 615 7.50 22.68 5.88
CA LEU A 615 8.08 22.32 4.59
C LEU A 615 8.18 20.80 4.43
N LEU A 616 8.82 20.11 5.38
CA LEU A 616 9.01 18.65 5.27
C LEU A 616 7.69 17.90 5.32
N GLN A 617 6.70 18.37 6.09
CA GLN A 617 5.38 17.75 6.13
C GLN A 617 4.64 17.90 4.80
N ALA A 618 4.70 19.06 4.14
CA ALA A 618 4.11 19.27 2.83
C ALA A 618 4.78 18.38 1.78
N PHE A 619 6.09 18.32 1.74
CA PHE A 619 6.84 17.44 0.84
C PHE A 619 6.47 15.97 1.04
N SER A 620 6.36 15.53 2.30
CA SER A 620 6.02 14.16 2.66
C SER A 620 4.59 13.74 2.27
N ARG A 621 3.78 14.62 1.68
CA ARG A 621 2.50 14.24 1.06
C ARG A 621 2.71 13.51 -0.26
N THR A 622 3.80 13.82 -0.99
CA THR A 622 4.09 13.28 -2.32
C THR A 622 4.89 11.97 -2.31
N ASN A 623 5.51 11.60 -1.20
CA ASN A 623 6.52 10.53 -1.14
C ASN A 623 5.99 9.14 -0.75
N ARG A 624 4.68 8.89 -0.90
CA ARG A 624 4.07 7.55 -0.67
C ARG A 624 4.41 6.60 -1.80
N VAL A 625 4.87 5.39 -1.45
CA VAL A 625 5.12 4.32 -2.42
C VAL A 625 3.80 3.79 -2.96
N LEU A 626 3.66 3.71 -4.27
CA LEU A 626 2.48 3.15 -4.94
C LEU A 626 2.87 2.01 -5.89
N ASN A 627 3.57 2.33 -6.98
CA ASN A 627 3.99 1.42 -8.04
C ASN A 627 5.39 1.79 -8.52
N GLU A 628 5.90 1.07 -9.52
CA GLU A 628 7.23 1.28 -10.10
C GLU A 628 7.38 2.62 -10.85
N LYS A 629 6.28 3.19 -11.37
CA LYS A 629 6.27 4.50 -12.04
C LYS A 629 6.54 5.65 -11.09
N LYS A 630 6.01 5.57 -9.87
CA LYS A 630 6.21 6.60 -8.84
C LYS A 630 7.55 6.41 -8.12
N ARG A 631 8.61 6.99 -8.66
CA ARG A 631 9.99 6.84 -8.16
C ARG A 631 10.37 7.81 -7.04
N PHE A 632 9.73 8.98 -7.00
CA PHE A 632 9.97 10.04 -6.01
C PHE A 632 8.78 10.97 -5.92
N GLY A 633 8.73 11.79 -4.86
CA GLY A 633 7.82 12.92 -4.77
C GLY A 633 8.40 14.11 -5.53
N LYS A 634 7.70 14.65 -6.53
CA LYS A 634 8.13 15.82 -7.29
C LYS A 634 7.68 17.10 -6.59
N ILE A 635 8.63 18.01 -6.33
CA ILE A 635 8.41 19.30 -5.69
C ILE A 635 8.90 20.40 -6.64
N VAL A 636 8.05 21.33 -7.02
CA VAL A 636 8.42 22.46 -7.86
C VAL A 636 8.23 23.76 -7.07
N CYS A 637 9.33 24.42 -6.76
CA CYS A 637 9.35 25.64 -5.95
C CYS A 637 9.40 26.87 -6.86
N PHE A 638 8.41 27.75 -6.77
CA PHE A 638 8.35 29.04 -7.46
C PHE A 638 8.91 30.20 -6.61
N ARG A 639 9.47 29.88 -5.44
CA ARG A 639 10.16 30.82 -4.55
C ARG A 639 11.54 30.29 -4.23
N ASP A 640 12.44 31.17 -3.81
CA ASP A 640 13.75 30.79 -3.35
C ASP A 640 13.64 30.09 -1.97
N LEU A 641 13.45 28.79 -2.01
CA LEU A 641 13.33 27.93 -0.82
C LEU A 641 14.54 27.02 -0.63
N LYS A 642 15.59 27.11 -1.45
CA LYS A 642 16.71 26.16 -1.41
C LYS A 642 17.35 26.11 -0.02
N SER A 643 17.66 27.26 0.57
CA SER A 643 18.26 27.32 1.92
C SER A 643 17.33 26.71 2.99
N ASN A 644 16.01 26.91 2.86
CA ASN A 644 15.03 26.38 3.80
C ASN A 644 14.87 24.86 3.65
N VAL A 645 14.90 24.35 2.41
CA VAL A 645 14.88 22.91 2.12
C VAL A 645 16.12 22.24 2.72
N ASP A 646 17.32 22.77 2.44
CA ASP A 646 18.56 22.21 2.94
C ASP A 646 18.61 22.20 4.48
N ALA A 647 18.21 23.29 5.13
CA ALA A 647 18.15 23.39 6.59
C ALA A 647 17.11 22.41 7.19
N SER A 648 15.95 22.29 6.57
CA SER A 648 14.89 21.39 7.03
C SER A 648 15.29 19.92 6.93
N ILE A 649 15.89 19.53 5.80
CA ILE A 649 16.35 18.18 5.58
C ILE A 649 17.48 17.84 6.55
N LYS A 650 18.45 18.71 6.73
CA LYS A 650 19.55 18.52 7.68
C LYS A 650 19.04 18.32 9.11
N LEU A 651 18.05 19.13 9.54
CA LEU A 651 17.50 19.06 10.89
C LEU A 651 16.77 17.72 11.13
N PHE A 652 15.94 17.28 10.18
CA PHE A 652 15.06 16.13 10.38
C PHE A 652 15.62 14.80 9.88
N SER A 653 16.69 14.78 9.10
CA SER A 653 17.41 13.56 8.73
C SER A 653 18.53 13.19 9.70
N ASN A 654 18.94 14.13 10.53
CA ASN A 654 20.16 13.99 11.34
C ASN A 654 21.37 13.56 10.50
N SER A 655 21.45 14.04 9.26
CA SER A 655 22.51 13.75 8.28
C SER A 655 22.98 15.04 7.62
N ASN A 656 24.26 15.11 7.33
CA ASN A 656 24.85 16.19 6.53
C ASN A 656 24.80 15.86 5.02
N ASN A 657 24.45 14.63 4.65
CA ASN A 657 24.34 14.20 3.26
C ASN A 657 22.88 14.38 2.77
N LEU A 658 22.67 15.37 1.91
CA LEU A 658 21.36 15.68 1.34
C LEU A 658 20.96 14.68 0.25
N GLU A 659 21.94 14.04 -0.40
CA GLU A 659 21.72 13.12 -1.53
C GLU A 659 20.96 11.85 -1.15
N ASP A 660 20.96 11.47 0.14
CA ASP A 660 20.18 10.35 0.64
C ASP A 660 18.65 10.61 0.58
N ILE A 661 18.24 11.88 0.44
CA ILE A 661 16.83 12.30 0.56
C ILE A 661 16.37 13.04 -0.70
N VAL A 662 17.21 13.92 -1.25
CA VAL A 662 16.94 14.69 -2.47
C VAL A 662 17.68 14.06 -3.64
N ARG A 663 16.96 13.79 -4.71
CA ARG A 663 17.57 13.23 -5.93
C ARG A 663 18.60 14.17 -6.53
N PRO A 664 19.67 13.64 -7.12
CA PRO A 664 20.71 14.44 -7.75
C PRO A 664 20.16 15.28 -8.92
N PRO A 665 20.84 16.36 -9.32
CA PRO A 665 20.44 17.19 -10.43
C PRO A 665 20.48 16.43 -11.77
N PHE A 666 19.71 16.92 -12.77
CA PHE A 666 19.56 16.28 -14.08
C PHE A 666 20.90 15.87 -14.74
N ASN A 667 21.91 16.73 -14.73
CA ASN A 667 23.20 16.44 -15.36
C ASN A 667 23.88 15.18 -14.80
N GLU A 668 23.72 14.89 -13.53
CA GLU A 668 24.28 13.72 -12.88
C GLU A 668 23.49 12.45 -13.23
N ILE A 669 22.18 12.51 -13.18
CA ILE A 669 21.29 11.40 -13.61
C ILE A 669 21.51 11.11 -15.10
N LYS A 670 21.63 12.14 -15.93
CA LYS A 670 21.94 12.03 -17.36
C LYS A 670 23.24 11.28 -17.59
N LYS A 671 24.30 11.62 -16.89
CA LYS A 671 25.59 10.92 -16.98
C LYS A 671 25.45 9.44 -16.61
N ASN A 672 24.78 9.13 -15.53
CA ASN A 672 24.54 7.74 -15.08
C ASN A 672 23.71 6.95 -16.10
N TYR A 673 22.73 7.59 -16.74
CA TYR A 673 21.94 6.99 -17.81
C TYR A 673 22.79 6.73 -19.06
N GLN A 674 23.63 7.67 -19.47
CA GLN A 674 24.55 7.54 -20.60
C GLN A 674 25.54 6.38 -20.39
N GLU A 675 26.14 6.26 -19.20
CA GLU A 675 27.05 5.17 -18.86
C GLU A 675 26.33 3.81 -18.93
N LEU A 676 25.10 3.71 -18.40
CA LEU A 676 24.32 2.50 -18.42
C LEU A 676 23.93 2.07 -19.84
N THR A 677 23.43 3.01 -20.65
CA THR A 677 23.01 2.74 -22.03
C THR A 677 24.18 2.41 -22.93
N THR A 678 25.35 3.05 -22.72
CA THR A 678 26.59 2.73 -23.44
C THR A 678 27.02 1.29 -23.14
N ASN A 679 27.12 0.91 -21.87
CA ASN A 679 27.48 -0.46 -21.46
C ASN A 679 26.49 -1.50 -21.99
N PHE A 680 25.19 -1.17 -22.01
CA PHE A 680 24.16 -2.02 -22.57
C PHE A 680 24.36 -2.24 -24.09
N LEU A 681 24.61 -1.17 -24.85
CA LEU A 681 24.81 -1.24 -26.30
C LEU A 681 26.16 -1.90 -26.67
N GLU A 682 27.18 -1.85 -25.81
CA GLU A 682 28.40 -2.63 -25.99
C GLU A 682 28.12 -4.15 -25.91
N GLN A 683 27.23 -4.55 -25.04
CA GLN A 683 26.82 -5.95 -24.87
C GLN A 683 25.79 -6.39 -25.92
N TYR A 684 24.82 -5.53 -26.25
CA TYR A 684 23.73 -5.79 -27.18
C TYR A 684 23.69 -4.68 -28.23
N SER A 685 24.53 -4.81 -29.27
CA SER A 685 24.77 -3.73 -30.24
C SER A 685 23.56 -3.37 -31.11
N THR A 686 22.66 -4.31 -31.36
CA THR A 686 21.43 -4.12 -32.16
C THR A 686 20.27 -4.93 -31.58
N PRO A 687 19.01 -4.49 -31.78
CA PRO A 687 17.84 -5.27 -31.39
C PRO A 687 17.78 -6.67 -32.02
N SER A 688 18.27 -6.83 -33.25
CA SER A 688 18.35 -8.12 -33.92
C SER A 688 19.33 -9.10 -33.28
N SER A 689 20.30 -8.64 -32.50
CA SER A 689 21.21 -9.51 -31.74
C SER A 689 20.50 -10.33 -30.67
N ILE A 690 19.34 -9.89 -30.23
CA ILE A 690 18.51 -10.57 -29.22
C ILE A 690 17.83 -11.81 -29.79
N ASP A 691 17.48 -11.78 -31.09
CA ASP A 691 16.89 -12.92 -31.79
C ASP A 691 17.87 -14.11 -31.95
N LEU A 692 19.17 -13.83 -31.83
CA LEU A 692 20.25 -14.81 -31.88
C LEU A 692 20.51 -15.50 -30.52
N LEU A 693 19.93 -15.04 -29.46
CA LEU A 693 20.12 -15.62 -28.13
C LEU A 693 19.39 -16.97 -28.02
N GLN A 694 20.16 -18.07 -27.99
CA GLN A 694 19.60 -19.44 -28.01
C GLN A 694 19.36 -19.98 -26.59
N SER A 695 20.20 -19.58 -25.59
CA SER A 695 20.09 -20.11 -24.25
C SER A 695 19.14 -19.28 -23.36
N GLU A 696 18.40 -19.94 -22.49
CA GLU A 696 17.57 -19.24 -21.47
C GLU A 696 18.44 -18.35 -20.58
N LYS A 697 19.67 -18.74 -20.34
CA LYS A 697 20.63 -17.96 -19.54
C LYS A 697 20.95 -16.62 -20.19
N ASP A 698 21.20 -16.60 -21.50
CA ASP A 698 21.53 -15.38 -22.25
C ASP A 698 20.30 -14.46 -22.35
N LYS A 699 19.10 -15.02 -22.57
CA LYS A 699 17.84 -14.29 -22.55
C LYS A 699 17.59 -13.67 -21.17
N LYS A 700 17.86 -14.41 -20.09
CA LYS A 700 17.78 -13.92 -18.73
C LYS A 700 18.72 -12.74 -18.47
N GLN A 701 19.95 -12.82 -18.94
CA GLN A 701 20.92 -11.72 -18.82
C GLN A 701 20.46 -10.46 -19.57
N PHE A 702 19.90 -10.61 -20.77
CA PHE A 702 19.32 -9.50 -21.52
C PHE A 702 18.15 -8.87 -20.76
N ILE A 703 17.20 -9.68 -20.24
CA ILE A 703 16.05 -9.18 -19.48
C ILE A 703 16.51 -8.36 -18.29
N LEU A 704 17.49 -8.84 -17.53
CA LEU A 704 18.01 -8.11 -16.34
C LEU A 704 18.70 -6.81 -16.75
N ALA A 705 19.55 -6.84 -17.78
CA ALA A 705 20.27 -5.66 -18.26
C ALA A 705 19.31 -4.60 -18.82
N PHE A 706 18.33 -4.98 -19.63
CA PHE A 706 17.38 -4.03 -20.19
C PHE A 706 16.37 -3.53 -19.15
N ARG A 707 16.01 -4.34 -18.17
CA ARG A 707 15.22 -3.90 -17.00
C ARG A 707 15.85 -2.73 -16.27
N ASP A 708 17.18 -2.74 -16.10
CA ASP A 708 17.92 -1.64 -15.48
C ASP A 708 17.88 -0.38 -16.35
N VAL A 709 17.98 -0.54 -17.68
CA VAL A 709 17.80 0.58 -18.63
C VAL A 709 16.37 1.15 -18.53
N ILE A 710 15.33 0.31 -18.53
CA ILE A 710 13.93 0.75 -18.35
C ILE A 710 13.74 1.56 -17.05
N LYS A 711 14.26 1.04 -15.94
CA LYS A 711 14.18 1.71 -14.65
C LYS A 711 14.84 3.08 -14.66
N LYS A 712 16.02 3.18 -15.26
CA LYS A 712 16.77 4.44 -15.30
C LYS A 712 16.17 5.42 -16.31
N HIS A 713 15.60 4.92 -17.41
CA HIS A 713 14.86 5.72 -18.37
C HIS A 713 13.62 6.37 -17.71
N ALA A 714 12.83 5.59 -17.02
CA ALA A 714 11.68 6.10 -16.26
C ALA A 714 12.07 7.08 -15.14
N GLU A 715 13.29 6.99 -14.59
CA GLU A 715 13.81 7.94 -13.61
C GLU A 715 14.17 9.29 -14.26
N ILE A 716 14.82 9.28 -15.42
CA ILE A 716 15.27 10.51 -16.09
C ILE A 716 14.13 11.27 -16.77
N GLN A 717 13.10 10.57 -17.28
CA GLN A 717 11.94 11.18 -17.97
C GLN A 717 11.17 12.19 -17.12
N VAL A 718 11.25 12.11 -15.81
CA VAL A 718 10.49 12.98 -14.88
C VAL A 718 11.10 14.37 -14.72
N TYR A 719 12.38 14.53 -15.12
CA TYR A 719 13.05 15.82 -15.08
C TYR A 719 12.54 16.73 -16.21
N ASP A 720 12.32 18.01 -15.90
CA ASP A 720 11.79 18.96 -16.90
C ASP A 720 12.78 19.20 -18.05
N GLU A 721 14.10 19.05 -17.78
CA GLU A 721 15.17 19.18 -18.77
C GLU A 721 15.34 17.95 -19.69
N PHE A 722 14.58 16.87 -19.47
CA PHE A 722 14.68 15.68 -20.30
C PHE A 722 14.02 15.93 -21.66
N GLU A 723 14.79 15.71 -22.72
CA GLU A 723 14.33 15.69 -24.12
C GLU A 723 14.63 14.31 -24.72
N GLU A 724 13.61 13.63 -25.22
CA GLU A 724 13.70 12.24 -25.69
C GLU A 724 14.70 12.06 -26.84
N ASP A 725 14.82 13.02 -27.74
CA ASP A 725 15.69 12.98 -28.91
C ASP A 725 17.05 13.67 -28.71
N ALA A 726 17.45 13.94 -27.47
CA ALA A 726 18.76 14.54 -27.22
C ALA A 726 19.87 13.58 -27.66
N ALA A 727 20.70 14.02 -28.61
CA ALA A 727 21.75 13.22 -29.26
C ALA A 727 22.82 12.67 -28.30
N ASP A 728 22.80 13.10 -27.04
CA ASP A 728 23.78 12.77 -26.01
C ASP A 728 23.23 11.87 -24.88
N LEU A 729 22.11 11.18 -25.09
CA LEU A 729 21.54 10.24 -24.11
C LEU A 729 22.18 8.83 -24.14
N GLY A 730 23.08 8.56 -25.08
CA GLY A 730 23.75 7.27 -25.25
C GLY A 730 22.90 6.22 -25.99
N MET A 731 21.57 6.30 -25.93
CA MET A 731 20.61 5.48 -26.66
C MET A 731 19.51 6.40 -27.21
N THR A 732 19.17 6.22 -28.49
CA THR A 732 18.05 6.96 -29.10
C THR A 732 16.72 6.40 -28.66
N GLU A 733 15.66 7.19 -28.70
CA GLU A 733 14.29 6.72 -28.40
C GLU A 733 13.87 5.54 -29.29
N GLN A 734 14.19 5.58 -30.58
CA GLN A 734 13.92 4.46 -31.48
C GLN A 734 14.66 3.19 -31.04
N GLN A 735 15.93 3.27 -30.64
CA GLN A 735 16.67 2.10 -30.15
C GLN A 735 16.04 1.56 -28.86
N PHE A 736 15.65 2.45 -27.94
CA PHE A 736 14.96 2.06 -26.71
C PHE A 736 13.65 1.30 -27.02
N MET A 737 12.82 1.82 -27.93
CA MET A 737 11.56 1.20 -28.34
C MET A 737 11.77 -0.14 -29.04
N ASP A 738 12.81 -0.27 -29.88
CA ASP A 738 13.14 -1.53 -30.56
C ASP A 738 13.58 -2.61 -29.54
N PHE A 739 14.41 -2.27 -28.57
CA PHE A 739 14.80 -3.22 -27.50
C PHE A 739 13.63 -3.54 -26.58
N ARG A 740 12.74 -2.57 -26.31
CA ARG A 740 11.48 -2.76 -25.57
C ARG A 740 10.61 -3.81 -26.27
N SER A 741 10.48 -3.74 -27.61
CA SER A 741 9.74 -4.74 -28.37
C SER A 741 10.31 -6.14 -28.16
N LYS A 742 11.65 -6.30 -28.25
CA LYS A 742 12.32 -7.59 -28.00
C LYS A 742 12.15 -8.11 -26.58
N TYR A 743 12.15 -7.20 -25.60
CA TYR A 743 11.90 -7.54 -24.20
C TYR A 743 10.47 -8.10 -24.01
N LEU A 744 9.47 -7.48 -24.66
CA LEU A 744 8.07 -7.92 -24.62
C LEU A 744 7.87 -9.22 -25.39
N ASP A 745 8.56 -9.42 -26.55
CA ASP A 745 8.50 -10.68 -27.31
C ASP A 745 8.97 -11.88 -26.46
N ILE A 746 10.03 -11.67 -25.65
CA ILE A 746 10.50 -12.71 -24.74
C ILE A 746 9.45 -12.95 -23.64
N TYR A 747 8.88 -11.89 -23.05
CA TYR A 747 7.81 -12.00 -22.06
C TYR A 747 6.61 -12.80 -22.58
N ASP A 748 6.10 -12.45 -23.75
CA ASP A 748 4.95 -13.12 -24.37
C ASP A 748 5.22 -14.60 -24.66
N THR A 749 6.45 -14.94 -25.04
CA THR A 749 6.87 -16.33 -25.30
C THR A 749 6.77 -17.19 -24.03
N PHE A 750 7.15 -16.66 -22.88
CA PHE A 750 7.14 -17.37 -21.60
C PHE A 750 5.81 -17.27 -20.86
N ALA A 751 5.14 -16.12 -20.86
CA ALA A 751 3.83 -15.93 -20.26
C ALA A 751 2.69 -16.63 -21.04
N GLY A 752 2.82 -16.76 -22.36
CA GLY A 752 1.87 -17.46 -23.24
C GLY A 752 1.96 -18.98 -23.20
N GLY A 753 3.08 -19.55 -22.71
CA GLY A 753 3.32 -21.00 -22.63
C GLY A 753 2.59 -21.72 -21.49
N SER A 754 1.90 -21.00 -20.61
CA SER A 754 1.18 -21.58 -19.46
C SER A 754 -0.26 -22.01 -19.76
N LYS A 755 -0.61 -22.36 -21.00
CA LYS A 755 -1.86 -23.09 -21.28
C LYS A 755 -1.58 -24.58 -21.20
N PRO A 756 -2.26 -25.36 -20.32
CA PRO A 756 -2.20 -26.81 -20.39
C PRO A 756 -2.93 -27.25 -21.68
N SER A 757 -2.23 -27.75 -22.64
CA SER A 757 -2.82 -28.56 -23.70
C SER A 757 -3.36 -29.85 -23.05
N GLU A 758 -4.68 -29.95 -22.96
CA GLU A 758 -5.36 -31.23 -22.75
C GLU A 758 -5.24 -32.05 -24.03
N GLU A 759 -4.24 -32.92 -24.11
CA GLU A 759 -4.30 -34.09 -24.94
C GLU A 759 -3.62 -35.27 -24.25
N ASN A 760 -4.46 -36.26 -23.96
CA ASN A 760 -4.23 -37.66 -23.67
C ASN A 760 -2.78 -38.17 -23.69
N GLN A 761 -2.25 -38.49 -22.51
CA GLN A 761 -1.29 -39.58 -22.35
C GLN A 761 -1.65 -40.42 -21.13
N THR A 762 -1.86 -41.72 -21.42
CA THR A 762 -2.00 -42.81 -20.47
C THR A 762 -0.79 -42.90 -19.54
N PRO A 763 -0.96 -43.32 -18.28
CA PRO A 763 0.17 -43.45 -17.37
C PRO A 763 0.95 -44.74 -17.70
N ASP A 764 2.18 -44.60 -18.13
CA ASP A 764 3.18 -45.66 -18.03
C ASP A 764 4.04 -45.45 -16.81
N GLU A 765 4.15 -46.49 -16.05
CA GLU A 765 4.91 -46.65 -14.79
C GLU A 765 6.43 -46.57 -15.05
N ASP A 766 7.13 -46.13 -14.05
CA ASP A 766 8.58 -46.28 -13.81
C ASP A 766 9.58 -45.55 -14.73
N THR A 767 9.87 -44.32 -14.35
CA THR A 767 11.27 -43.83 -14.48
C THR A 767 11.58 -42.89 -13.30
N GLU A 768 12.44 -43.32 -12.38
CA GLU A 768 13.15 -42.49 -11.45
C GLU A 768 13.93 -41.40 -12.19
N SER A 769 13.39 -40.21 -12.27
CA SER A 769 14.15 -39.04 -12.70
C SER A 769 14.85 -38.45 -11.51
N THR A 770 16.11 -38.71 -11.39
CA THR A 770 17.09 -37.91 -10.63
C THR A 770 16.91 -36.43 -11.03
N GLU A 771 16.29 -35.63 -10.16
CA GLU A 771 16.27 -34.18 -10.32
C GLU A 771 17.70 -33.62 -10.18
N THR A 772 18.36 -33.47 -11.31
CA THR A 772 19.44 -32.48 -11.45
C THR A 772 18.83 -31.10 -11.19
N SER A 773 19.42 -30.34 -10.27
CA SER A 773 19.14 -28.95 -9.94
C SER A 773 18.97 -28.12 -11.24
N THR A 774 17.75 -27.96 -11.71
CA THR A 774 17.43 -27.05 -12.80
C THR A 774 17.65 -25.61 -12.33
N GLU A 775 18.55 -24.90 -13.01
CA GLU A 775 18.69 -23.44 -12.87
C GLU A 775 17.28 -22.82 -12.98
N SER A 776 16.97 -21.88 -12.08
CA SER A 776 15.68 -21.17 -12.06
C SER A 776 15.37 -20.59 -13.44
N GLY A 777 14.26 -21.01 -14.04
CA GLY A 777 13.84 -20.60 -15.38
C GLY A 777 13.51 -19.10 -15.48
N ILE A 778 13.27 -18.61 -16.68
CA ILE A 778 12.83 -17.23 -16.98
C ILE A 778 11.48 -16.94 -16.34
N ASP A 779 10.66 -17.96 -16.08
CA ASP A 779 9.34 -17.84 -15.41
C ASP A 779 9.37 -17.18 -14.03
N ASP A 780 10.52 -17.14 -13.38
CA ASP A 780 10.71 -16.53 -12.05
C ASP A 780 11.20 -15.06 -12.10
N ILE A 781 11.40 -14.50 -13.29
CA ILE A 781 11.92 -13.13 -13.44
C ILE A 781 10.78 -12.12 -13.36
N ASP A 782 11.05 -11.02 -12.68
CA ASP A 782 10.18 -9.86 -12.65
C ASP A 782 10.40 -8.98 -13.88
N PHE A 783 9.44 -8.99 -14.77
CA PHE A 783 9.39 -8.06 -15.90
C PHE A 783 8.78 -6.74 -15.41
N CYS A 784 9.49 -5.63 -15.54
CA CYS A 784 9.01 -4.30 -15.18
C CYS A 784 7.97 -3.77 -16.19
N LEU A 785 6.87 -4.50 -16.38
CA LEU A 785 5.83 -4.15 -17.35
C LEU A 785 5.15 -2.82 -17.02
N GLU A 786 4.99 -2.48 -15.75
CA GLU A 786 4.39 -1.22 -15.31
C GLU A 786 5.13 0.02 -15.86
N LEU A 787 6.45 -0.07 -16.04
CA LEU A 787 7.26 1.03 -16.57
C LEU A 787 7.23 1.10 -18.10
N LEU A 788 6.82 0.03 -18.76
CA LEU A 788 6.73 -0.04 -20.22
C LEU A 788 5.39 0.49 -20.76
N HIS A 789 4.41 0.71 -19.90
CA HIS A 789 3.10 1.27 -20.26
C HIS A 789 3.09 2.81 -20.22
N SER A 790 4.22 3.47 -20.54
CA SER A 790 4.28 4.93 -20.61
C SER A 790 3.58 5.54 -21.82
N ASP A 791 3.44 4.80 -22.92
CA ASP A 791 2.49 5.17 -23.97
C ASP A 791 1.14 4.56 -23.61
N ILE A 792 0.30 5.34 -22.96
CA ILE A 792 -1.09 4.96 -22.78
C ILE A 792 -1.72 4.99 -24.18
N ILE A 793 -1.71 3.85 -24.85
CA ILE A 793 -2.68 3.59 -25.91
C ILE A 793 -4.02 3.48 -25.20
N ASN A 794 -4.51 4.65 -24.73
CA ASN A 794 -5.81 4.73 -24.09
C ASN A 794 -6.90 4.84 -25.16
N VAL A 795 -8.15 4.72 -24.72
CA VAL A 795 -9.31 4.88 -25.61
C VAL A 795 -9.26 6.22 -26.35
N THR A 796 -8.78 7.27 -25.71
CA THR A 796 -8.65 8.61 -26.28
C THR A 796 -7.67 8.62 -27.46
N TYR A 797 -6.49 8.00 -27.32
CA TYR A 797 -5.52 7.86 -28.41
C TYR A 797 -6.09 7.06 -29.60
N ILE A 798 -6.75 5.94 -29.33
CA ILE A 798 -7.41 5.15 -30.38
C ILE A 798 -8.52 5.96 -31.07
N LEU A 799 -9.30 6.74 -30.32
CA LEU A 799 -10.32 7.63 -30.88
C LEU A 799 -9.72 8.76 -31.72
N GLU A 800 -8.58 9.33 -31.34
CA GLU A 800 -7.82 10.31 -32.12
C GLU A 800 -7.36 9.71 -33.45
N LEU A 801 -6.80 8.48 -33.41
CA LEU A 801 -6.40 7.76 -34.63
C LEU A 801 -7.61 7.45 -35.55
N ILE A 802 -8.77 7.07 -34.97
CA ILE A 802 -10.00 6.83 -35.72
C ILE A 802 -10.53 8.16 -36.30
N ALA A 803 -10.47 9.25 -35.53
CA ALA A 803 -10.87 10.58 -35.98
C ALA A 803 -10.01 11.06 -37.16
N ASP A 804 -8.76 10.68 -37.24
CA ASP A 804 -7.84 11.00 -38.34
C ASP A 804 -8.06 10.16 -39.61
N LEU A 805 -8.84 9.08 -39.51
CA LEU A 805 -9.14 8.26 -40.69
C LEU A 805 -9.87 9.05 -41.79
N ASN A 806 -9.48 8.78 -43.04
CA ASN A 806 -10.21 9.27 -44.20
C ASN A 806 -10.51 8.06 -45.14
N PRO A 807 -11.75 7.53 -45.14
CA PRO A 807 -12.14 6.36 -45.87
C PRO A 807 -11.98 6.47 -47.40
N TYR A 808 -11.71 7.67 -47.90
CA TYR A 808 -11.47 7.95 -49.33
C TYR A 808 -10.00 8.15 -49.67
N SER A 809 -9.09 8.13 -48.71
CA SER A 809 -7.64 8.28 -48.94
C SER A 809 -6.98 6.98 -49.37
N ALA A 810 -5.87 7.08 -50.12
CA ALA A 810 -5.11 5.92 -50.60
C ALA A 810 -4.46 5.13 -49.44
N ASP A 811 -4.13 5.79 -48.36
CA ASP A 811 -3.48 5.23 -47.15
C ASP A 811 -4.48 4.73 -46.08
N TYR A 812 -5.79 4.77 -46.39
CA TYR A 812 -6.83 4.37 -45.42
C TYR A 812 -6.62 2.95 -44.88
N LYS A 813 -6.35 1.97 -45.76
CA LYS A 813 -6.15 0.58 -45.33
C LYS A 813 -4.92 0.41 -44.47
N GLU A 814 -3.85 1.13 -44.76
CA GLU A 814 -2.63 1.09 -43.94
C GLU A 814 -2.88 1.68 -42.55
N LYS A 815 -3.55 2.84 -42.47
CA LYS A 815 -3.91 3.48 -41.20
C LYS A 815 -4.86 2.62 -40.34
N ARG A 816 -5.89 2.02 -40.97
CA ARG A 816 -6.80 1.11 -40.27
C ARG A 816 -6.02 -0.10 -39.69
N THR A 817 -5.15 -0.72 -40.54
CA THR A 817 -4.32 -1.85 -40.07
C THR A 817 -3.40 -1.41 -38.94
N TYR A 818 -2.79 -0.23 -39.03
CA TYR A 818 -1.95 0.31 -37.98
C TYR A 818 -2.69 0.44 -36.65
N ILE A 819 -3.95 0.94 -36.64
CA ILE A 819 -4.77 1.05 -35.42
C ILE A 819 -4.98 -0.34 -34.80
N ILE A 820 -5.38 -1.32 -35.61
CA ILE A 820 -5.68 -2.67 -35.12
C ILE A 820 -4.40 -3.39 -34.64
N ASP A 821 -3.29 -3.26 -35.38
CA ASP A 821 -2.01 -3.84 -35.00
C ASP A 821 -1.46 -3.21 -33.71
N THR A 822 -1.66 -1.91 -33.53
CA THR A 822 -1.30 -1.17 -32.32
C THR A 822 -2.05 -1.72 -31.11
N MET A 823 -3.37 -1.97 -31.26
CA MET A 823 -4.17 -2.59 -30.19
C MET A 823 -3.80 -4.05 -29.92
N ILE A 824 -3.46 -4.82 -30.97
CA ILE A 824 -3.06 -6.23 -30.81
C ILE A 824 -1.74 -6.35 -30.07
N LYS A 825 -0.83 -5.40 -30.25
CA LYS A 825 0.47 -5.33 -29.56
C LYS A 825 0.33 -4.93 -28.10
N ASP A 826 -0.71 -4.22 -27.71
CA ASP A 826 -0.98 -3.84 -26.35
C ASP A 826 -1.68 -4.98 -25.58
N ALA A 827 -1.19 -5.31 -24.38
CA ALA A 827 -1.68 -6.44 -23.59
C ALA A 827 -3.13 -6.24 -23.08
N GLU A 828 -3.54 -4.99 -22.80
CA GLU A 828 -4.88 -4.64 -22.29
C GLU A 828 -5.88 -4.45 -23.43
N LEU A 829 -5.45 -3.90 -24.55
CA LEU A 829 -6.30 -3.60 -25.69
C LEU A 829 -6.45 -4.76 -26.69
N ARG A 830 -5.57 -5.76 -26.65
CA ARG A 830 -5.59 -6.93 -27.55
C ARG A 830 -6.96 -7.60 -27.62
N ASN A 831 -7.61 -7.81 -26.50
CA ASN A 831 -8.94 -8.42 -26.43
C ASN A 831 -10.05 -7.51 -26.98
N LYS A 832 -9.78 -6.21 -27.13
CA LYS A 832 -10.70 -5.18 -27.59
C LYS A 832 -10.48 -4.85 -29.08
N ALA A 833 -9.38 -5.30 -29.68
CA ALA A 833 -9.03 -5.01 -31.07
C ALA A 833 -10.16 -5.41 -32.06
N LYS A 834 -10.78 -6.57 -31.85
CA LYS A 834 -11.93 -7.01 -32.66
C LYS A 834 -13.17 -6.13 -32.48
N LEU A 835 -13.39 -5.60 -31.29
CA LEU A 835 -14.51 -4.71 -31.00
C LEU A 835 -14.32 -3.36 -31.71
N ILE A 836 -13.11 -2.80 -31.67
CA ILE A 836 -12.77 -1.57 -32.39
C ILE A 836 -12.78 -1.78 -33.90
N ASP A 837 -12.30 -2.90 -34.41
CA ASP A 837 -12.40 -3.20 -35.84
C ASP A 837 -13.85 -3.26 -36.31
N GLY A 838 -14.75 -3.87 -35.54
CA GLY A 838 -16.20 -3.84 -35.77
C GLY A 838 -16.81 -2.44 -35.70
N PHE A 839 -16.35 -1.61 -34.74
CA PHE A 839 -16.76 -0.22 -34.64
C PHE A 839 -16.32 0.59 -35.88
N ILE A 840 -15.08 0.46 -36.33
CA ILE A 840 -14.56 1.11 -37.56
C ILE A 840 -15.38 0.64 -38.78
N GLN A 841 -15.63 -0.66 -38.88
CA GLN A 841 -16.44 -1.20 -39.98
C GLN A 841 -17.83 -0.53 -40.05
N GLN A 842 -18.55 -0.51 -38.94
CA GLN A 842 -19.93 0.01 -38.90
C GLN A 842 -20.01 1.54 -38.97
N ASN A 843 -19.06 2.25 -38.37
CA ASN A 843 -19.16 3.71 -38.20
C ASN A 843 -18.29 4.52 -39.18
N VAL A 844 -17.33 3.87 -39.85
CA VAL A 844 -16.44 4.50 -40.84
C VAL A 844 -16.63 3.89 -42.23
N ASP A 845 -16.55 2.58 -42.37
CA ASP A 845 -16.64 1.92 -43.70
C ASP A 845 -18.07 1.87 -44.26
N ASP A 846 -19.05 1.53 -43.42
CA ASP A 846 -20.44 1.37 -43.85
C ASP A 846 -21.18 2.73 -43.89
N ASP A 847 -20.67 3.78 -43.24
CA ASP A 847 -21.28 5.11 -43.07
C ASP A 847 -20.32 6.25 -43.51
N ARG A 848 -19.57 6.09 -44.56
CA ARG A 848 -18.45 6.97 -45.01
C ARG A 848 -18.84 8.44 -45.18
N ASP A 849 -19.97 8.69 -45.82
CA ASP A 849 -20.40 10.06 -46.11
C ASP A 849 -20.82 10.79 -44.82
N ASN A 850 -21.51 10.14 -43.92
CA ASN A 850 -21.88 10.73 -42.64
C ASN A 850 -20.68 10.89 -41.71
N PHE A 851 -19.73 9.93 -41.73
CA PHE A 851 -18.49 10.04 -40.97
C PHE A 851 -17.71 11.31 -41.40
N MET A 852 -17.51 11.51 -42.69
CA MET A 852 -16.82 12.69 -43.21
C MET A 852 -17.59 13.99 -43.00
N ALA A 853 -18.92 13.99 -43.11
CA ALA A 853 -19.75 15.16 -42.84
C ALA A 853 -19.70 15.61 -41.37
N ARG A 854 -19.61 14.64 -40.44
CA ARG A 854 -19.48 14.91 -39.01
C ARG A 854 -18.07 15.40 -38.65
N LYS A 855 -17.02 14.83 -39.25
CA LYS A 855 -15.63 15.29 -39.09
C LYS A 855 -15.45 16.76 -39.43
N GLN A 856 -16.27 17.32 -40.36
CA GLN A 856 -16.27 18.74 -40.72
C GLN A 856 -17.06 19.63 -39.74
N LYS A 857 -17.97 19.04 -38.94
CA LYS A 857 -18.91 19.79 -38.09
C LYS A 857 -18.52 19.88 -36.62
N PHE A 858 -17.80 18.90 -36.11
CA PHE A 858 -17.48 18.75 -34.70
C PHE A 858 -15.96 18.62 -34.48
N ASP A 859 -15.47 19.13 -33.35
CA ASP A 859 -14.10 18.92 -32.92
C ASP A 859 -13.95 17.44 -32.44
N GLY A 860 -13.60 16.66 -33.33
CA GLY A 860 -13.30 15.26 -33.68
C GLY A 860 -13.57 14.14 -32.66
N THR A 861 -13.41 14.27 -31.36
CA THR A 861 -13.32 13.09 -30.46
C THR A 861 -14.54 12.85 -29.57
N SER A 862 -15.27 13.85 -29.12
CA SER A 862 -16.39 13.69 -28.19
C SER A 862 -17.62 12.98 -28.80
N ASP A 863 -17.96 13.22 -30.09
CA ASP A 863 -19.03 12.50 -30.78
C ASP A 863 -18.64 11.03 -31.03
N LEU A 864 -17.37 10.78 -31.36
CA LEU A 864 -16.85 9.42 -31.53
C LEU A 864 -16.83 8.63 -30.22
N GLU A 865 -16.51 9.24 -29.10
CA GLU A 865 -16.52 8.62 -27.76
C GLU A 865 -17.95 8.20 -27.38
N GLU A 866 -18.95 9.06 -27.56
CA GLU A 866 -20.35 8.75 -27.29
C GLU A 866 -20.83 7.57 -28.17
N ARG A 867 -20.46 7.55 -29.42
CA ARG A 867 -20.82 6.50 -30.38
C ARG A 867 -20.12 5.18 -30.05
N LEU A 868 -18.85 5.23 -29.65
CA LEU A 868 -18.13 4.06 -29.21
C LEU A 868 -18.76 3.46 -27.96
N ASN A 869 -19.11 4.28 -26.98
CA ASN A 869 -19.77 3.83 -25.75
C ASN A 869 -21.14 3.19 -26.03
N ASN A 870 -21.92 3.76 -26.96
CA ASN A 870 -23.20 3.18 -27.39
C ASN A 870 -23.00 1.86 -28.14
N TYR A 871 -21.97 1.75 -28.98
CA TYR A 871 -21.64 0.53 -29.69
C TYR A 871 -21.18 -0.57 -28.71
N ILE A 872 -20.30 -0.26 -27.77
CA ILE A 872 -19.83 -1.18 -26.72
C ILE A 872 -20.99 -1.70 -25.90
N THR A 873 -21.89 -0.82 -25.47
CA THR A 873 -23.09 -1.19 -24.71
C THR A 873 -24.00 -2.13 -25.48
N THR A 874 -24.19 -1.86 -26.78
CA THR A 874 -24.99 -2.71 -27.66
C THR A 874 -24.37 -4.10 -27.83
N GLU A 875 -23.08 -4.15 -28.12
CA GLU A 875 -22.35 -5.42 -28.30
C GLU A 875 -22.23 -6.22 -26.99
N ARG A 876 -22.06 -5.55 -25.85
CA ARG A 876 -22.12 -6.18 -24.51
C ARG A 876 -23.48 -6.85 -24.29
N ASN A 877 -24.58 -6.14 -24.55
CA ASN A 877 -25.93 -6.69 -24.42
C ASN A 877 -26.17 -7.88 -25.37
N ASN A 878 -25.72 -7.78 -26.60
CA ASN A 878 -25.78 -8.87 -27.57
C ASN A 878 -25.01 -10.12 -27.08
N ALA A 879 -23.85 -9.94 -26.50
CA ALA A 879 -23.05 -11.03 -25.95
C ALA A 879 -23.71 -11.70 -24.73
N VAL A 880 -24.36 -10.89 -23.87
CA VAL A 880 -25.12 -11.38 -22.70
C VAL A 880 -26.36 -12.16 -23.15
N ASP A 881 -27.13 -11.63 -24.10
CA ASP A 881 -28.31 -12.29 -24.69
C ASP A 881 -27.94 -13.63 -25.33
N LYS A 882 -26.82 -13.66 -26.05
CA LYS A 882 -26.31 -14.88 -26.65
C LYS A 882 -25.93 -15.93 -25.58
N LEU A 883 -25.23 -15.49 -24.53
CA LEU A 883 -24.87 -16.39 -23.42
C LEU A 883 -26.14 -16.92 -22.70
N ALA A 884 -27.12 -16.04 -22.45
CA ALA A 884 -28.40 -16.41 -21.85
C ALA A 884 -29.14 -17.49 -22.66
N LYS A 885 -29.24 -17.32 -23.98
CA LYS A 885 -29.87 -18.29 -24.90
C LYS A 885 -29.14 -19.62 -24.94
N GLU A 886 -27.81 -19.59 -25.03
CA GLU A 886 -26.98 -20.81 -25.12
C GLU A 886 -27.04 -21.63 -23.82
N GLU A 887 -27.04 -20.97 -22.66
CA GLU A 887 -27.07 -21.63 -21.36
C GLU A 887 -28.50 -21.79 -20.83
N GLY A 888 -29.52 -21.24 -21.52
CA GLY A 888 -30.91 -21.25 -21.14
C GLY A 888 -31.20 -20.60 -19.80
N LEU A 889 -30.50 -19.50 -19.51
CA LEU A 889 -30.70 -18.65 -18.32
C LEU A 889 -31.49 -17.41 -18.68
N ASP A 890 -32.12 -16.82 -17.65
CA ASP A 890 -32.75 -15.51 -17.82
C ASP A 890 -31.68 -14.43 -17.95
N VAL A 891 -31.87 -13.54 -18.92
CA VAL A 891 -30.95 -12.41 -19.15
C VAL A 891 -30.80 -11.52 -17.90
N SER A 892 -31.87 -11.39 -17.11
CA SER A 892 -31.89 -10.61 -15.89
C SER A 892 -30.89 -11.14 -14.84
N VAL A 893 -30.68 -12.45 -14.77
CA VAL A 893 -29.73 -13.08 -13.85
C VAL A 893 -28.28 -12.73 -14.24
N LEU A 894 -27.97 -12.78 -15.53
CA LEU A 894 -26.63 -12.44 -16.03
C LEU A 894 -26.36 -10.95 -15.87
N ASN A 895 -27.34 -10.10 -16.14
CA ASN A 895 -27.21 -8.65 -15.91
C ASN A 895 -27.07 -8.31 -14.43
N HIS A 896 -27.79 -8.99 -13.55
CA HIS A 896 -27.61 -8.83 -12.10
C HIS A 896 -26.20 -9.22 -11.66
N TYR A 897 -25.68 -10.34 -12.15
CA TYR A 897 -24.28 -10.74 -11.87
C TYR A 897 -23.29 -9.69 -12.35
N LEU A 898 -23.43 -9.16 -13.57
CA LEU A 898 -22.54 -8.14 -14.12
C LEU A 898 -22.64 -6.83 -13.34
N SER A 899 -23.84 -6.40 -12.96
CA SER A 899 -24.05 -5.21 -12.14
C SER A 899 -23.42 -5.33 -10.75
N GLU A 900 -23.56 -6.50 -10.10
CA GLU A 900 -22.92 -6.77 -8.81
C GLU A 900 -21.39 -6.86 -8.94
N TYR A 901 -20.89 -7.43 -10.04
CA TYR A 901 -19.46 -7.45 -10.32
C TYR A 901 -18.90 -6.03 -10.55
N ASP A 902 -19.57 -5.21 -11.37
CA ASP A 902 -19.19 -3.81 -11.64
C ASP A 902 -19.22 -2.98 -10.34
N TYR A 903 -20.15 -3.26 -9.42
CA TYR A 903 -20.26 -2.58 -8.13
C TYR A 903 -19.22 -3.04 -7.09
N LEU A 904 -19.02 -4.36 -6.94
CA LEU A 904 -18.19 -4.94 -5.87
C LEU A 904 -16.74 -5.21 -6.32
N GLN A 905 -16.46 -5.19 -7.65
CA GLN A 905 -15.21 -5.64 -8.25
C GLN A 905 -14.79 -7.05 -7.77
N LYS A 906 -15.81 -7.91 -7.51
CA LYS A 906 -15.63 -9.26 -6.97
C LYS A 906 -16.68 -10.21 -7.53
N GLU A 907 -16.21 -11.42 -7.86
CA GLU A 907 -17.10 -12.46 -8.36
C GLU A 907 -18.17 -12.84 -7.33
N GLN A 908 -19.41 -13.00 -7.80
CA GLN A 908 -20.57 -13.44 -7.02
C GLN A 908 -21.16 -14.74 -7.63
N PRO A 909 -20.43 -15.88 -7.53
CA PRO A 909 -20.86 -17.14 -8.15
C PRO A 909 -22.20 -17.64 -7.63
N GLU A 910 -22.61 -17.19 -6.44
CA GLU A 910 -23.88 -17.55 -5.79
C GLU A 910 -25.09 -17.17 -6.65
N ILE A 911 -25.04 -16.02 -7.35
CA ILE A 911 -26.13 -15.55 -8.22
C ILE A 911 -26.40 -16.58 -9.33
N ILE A 912 -25.36 -17.05 -9.99
CA ILE A 912 -25.48 -18.06 -11.06
C ILE A 912 -25.82 -19.44 -10.47
N GLN A 913 -25.26 -19.79 -9.30
CA GLN A 913 -25.57 -21.04 -8.61
C GLN A 913 -27.05 -21.15 -8.26
N GLU A 914 -27.68 -20.04 -7.83
CA GLU A 914 -29.09 -19.99 -7.49
C GLU A 914 -29.96 -20.22 -8.72
N ALA A 915 -29.70 -19.53 -9.80
CA ALA A 915 -30.40 -19.74 -11.07
C ALA A 915 -30.25 -21.18 -11.62
N LEU A 916 -29.10 -21.81 -11.37
CA LEU A 916 -28.88 -23.21 -11.74
C LEU A 916 -29.58 -24.23 -10.79
N LYS A 917 -30.13 -23.82 -9.64
CA LYS A 917 -30.90 -24.73 -8.75
C LYS A 917 -32.21 -25.14 -9.41
N GLU A 918 -32.83 -24.29 -10.18
CA GLU A 918 -34.10 -24.55 -10.90
C GLU A 918 -33.91 -25.54 -12.05
N LYS A 919 -32.68 -25.73 -12.52
CA LYS A 919 -32.36 -26.76 -13.52
C LYS A 919 -31.99 -28.06 -12.83
N HIS A 920 -32.80 -29.11 -13.00
CA HIS A 920 -32.57 -30.45 -12.42
C HIS A 920 -31.32 -31.14 -13.00
N LEU A 921 -30.13 -30.54 -12.81
CA LEU A 921 -28.84 -31.07 -13.27
C LEU A 921 -28.17 -31.86 -12.13
N GLY A 922 -27.55 -33.01 -12.44
CA GLY A 922 -26.72 -33.73 -11.48
C GLY A 922 -25.49 -32.87 -11.02
N LEU A 923 -25.00 -33.06 -9.79
CA LEU A 923 -23.98 -32.23 -9.11
C LEU A 923 -22.74 -31.97 -9.97
N ILE A 924 -22.18 -33.00 -10.64
CA ILE A 924 -20.96 -32.84 -11.47
C ILE A 924 -21.26 -31.97 -12.70
N LYS A 925 -22.40 -32.18 -13.34
CA LYS A 925 -22.83 -31.42 -14.53
C LYS A 925 -23.12 -29.97 -14.18
N LYS A 926 -23.71 -29.73 -12.99
CA LYS A 926 -23.99 -28.40 -12.45
C LYS A 926 -22.70 -27.61 -12.22
N ARG A 927 -21.67 -28.23 -11.60
CA ARG A 927 -20.37 -27.58 -11.34
C ARG A 927 -19.64 -27.21 -12.65
N LYS A 928 -19.61 -28.12 -13.66
CA LYS A 928 -19.01 -27.84 -14.97
C LYS A 928 -19.73 -26.70 -15.71
N THR A 929 -21.07 -26.66 -15.64
CA THR A 929 -21.88 -25.60 -16.26
C THR A 929 -21.63 -24.25 -15.57
N LEU A 930 -21.55 -24.22 -14.24
CA LEU A 930 -21.22 -23.01 -13.49
C LEU A 930 -19.86 -22.45 -13.89
N THR A 931 -18.82 -23.27 -13.88
CA THR A 931 -17.45 -22.83 -14.27
C THR A 931 -17.45 -22.25 -15.68
N ARG A 932 -18.08 -22.93 -16.64
CA ARG A 932 -18.18 -22.46 -18.03
C ARG A 932 -18.89 -21.10 -18.16
N ILE A 933 -19.99 -20.89 -17.42
CA ILE A 933 -20.74 -19.62 -17.44
C ILE A 933 -19.89 -18.51 -16.84
N LEU A 934 -19.22 -18.76 -15.70
CA LEU A 934 -18.36 -17.78 -15.03
C LEU A 934 -17.16 -17.41 -15.92
N ASP A 935 -16.54 -18.36 -16.59
CA ASP A 935 -15.42 -18.08 -17.51
C ASP A 935 -15.86 -17.22 -18.70
N ARG A 936 -17.07 -17.46 -19.23
CA ARG A 936 -17.63 -16.64 -20.30
C ARG A 936 -18.03 -15.25 -19.83
N LEU A 937 -18.59 -15.10 -18.61
CA LEU A 937 -18.87 -13.80 -18.01
C LEU A 937 -17.59 -13.00 -17.79
N LYS A 938 -16.51 -13.65 -17.33
CA LYS A 938 -15.18 -13.03 -17.23
C LYS A 938 -14.66 -12.55 -18.58
N SER A 939 -14.87 -13.33 -19.63
CA SER A 939 -14.50 -12.93 -20.98
C SER A 939 -15.31 -11.72 -21.46
N ILE A 940 -16.61 -11.66 -21.17
CA ILE A 940 -17.46 -10.51 -21.48
C ILE A 940 -16.95 -9.28 -20.71
N ILE A 941 -16.71 -9.38 -19.40
CA ILE A 941 -16.18 -8.29 -18.60
C ILE A 941 -14.87 -7.76 -19.20
N ARG A 942 -13.89 -8.62 -19.46
CA ARG A 942 -12.58 -8.24 -20.04
C ARG A 942 -12.67 -7.58 -21.41
N THR A 943 -13.63 -7.99 -22.23
CA THR A 943 -13.79 -7.47 -23.61
C THR A 943 -14.48 -6.11 -23.61
N PHE A 944 -15.44 -5.89 -22.72
CA PHE A 944 -16.32 -4.72 -22.74
C PHE A 944 -16.05 -3.71 -21.60
N SER A 945 -15.11 -3.96 -20.68
CA SER A 945 -14.64 -2.94 -19.72
C SER A 945 -13.62 -2.03 -20.42
N TRP A 946 -13.87 -0.72 -20.41
CA TRP A 946 -13.05 0.30 -21.07
C TRP A 946 -12.57 1.36 -20.06
N GLU A 947 -12.18 0.94 -18.86
CA GLU A 947 -11.57 1.84 -17.87
C GLU A 947 -10.05 1.73 -17.87
#